data_6cfda33bf3f847a8b0685b6ee6154e98
#
_entry.id   6cfda33bf3f847a8b0685b6ee6154e98
#
_cell.length_a   1.000
_cell.length_b   1.000
_cell.length_c   1.000
_cell.angle_alpha   90.00
_cell.angle_beta   90.00
_cell.angle_gamma   90.00
#
_symmetry.space_group_name_H-M   'P 1'
#
loop_
_entity.id
_entity.type
_entity.pdbx_description
1 polymer ?
#
loop_
_entity_poly.entity_id
_entity_poly.type
_entity_poly.pdbx_seq_one_letter_code
_entity_poly.pdbx_strand_id
1 'polypeptide(L)'
;GYIGGTVTSASGPEAGVWVIAETDELLTKFVKIVVTDNQGRFMLPELPDATYDVWVRGYGLVDSEKDQLSPDREGVSLTAVIAPTPQAAAQYFPGNYWWSLIDFPQESEFPGTGPEGNGVSPNMGNQAEYIHAIKSNCNFCHQLGNALTRDLSHVYENAPIPINSDREAWDYRLQGGVRGGNMSGVANQMGREGVLDMLVDWTDRIQAGAVPPTPPRPQGVERNLVVTLWDWGTDHSFMHDQISTSKQDPTVNAYGPTYAVSAGDGMLVVLDPIENSTYQIEIPTREAEVNGRFPAPNPPSLWWGDEHLWGPGYSHSDPHNPMLDNEGRVWMTTKIRNQAPAWCSDPAANKSASYFPLGGGGRQASYFEPDTGNFTLIETCYSTHHLQFDNDEHRTVYFNELSGPMFGWVDTKMFDDTHDEQQAVGWCGQVVDTNGDGRITPPWNVRIGGGANALYISDTPGADGGGGRGTGRGRGGPPPEDAGPLDLRLDTQISYSMYSVIPSPVSDVVWGAAESYPGYLIRLSRGNNPPESCVTEVFQVPEPGLDPRGLDIDSQGRVYMFLAASSHIAQFDYSKCATLTPMEKLEGTGCREGWTLWRTQGPTFPGTDVPADFHYFGWVDQQDVLGLGKDSPIATGSNSDSLLHLNVETGEWTTLRVPYPMGFYSRGLDGRIDDPDAGWKGRALWSNYGTHFVWHIEGGKGTYGKEVKFQIRPDPLAR
;
A
#
# COMPACT_ATOMS: atom_id res chain seq x y z
N GLY A 1 4.60 5.86 -32.81
CA GLY A 1 5.52 6.91 -33.25
C GLY A 1 6.45 7.41 -32.13
N TYR A 2 7.16 8.49 -32.35
CA TYR A 2 8.09 9.08 -31.38
C TYR A 2 8.20 10.60 -31.54
N ILE A 3 8.65 11.31 -30.47
CA ILE A 3 8.99 12.73 -30.52
C ILE A 3 10.37 12.92 -29.87
N GLY A 4 11.33 13.49 -30.62
CA GLY A 4 12.69 13.73 -30.15
C GLY A 4 13.14 15.19 -30.31
N GLY A 5 13.93 15.67 -29.35
CA GLY A 5 14.37 17.05 -29.36
C GLY A 5 15.31 17.42 -28.24
N THR A 6 15.34 18.73 -27.93
CA THR A 6 16.17 19.34 -26.88
C THR A 6 15.36 20.30 -26.02
N VAL A 7 15.71 20.35 -24.74
CA VAL A 7 15.18 21.32 -23.77
C VAL A 7 16.28 22.29 -23.39
N THR A 8 15.99 23.57 -23.51
CA THR A 8 16.93 24.66 -23.14
C THR A 8 16.22 25.70 -22.29
N SER A 9 16.97 26.40 -21.44
CA SER A 9 16.54 27.61 -20.75
C SER A 9 17.48 28.77 -21.03
N ALA A 10 17.29 29.86 -20.38
CA ALA A 10 18.24 30.99 -20.40
C ALA A 10 19.65 30.60 -19.88
N SER A 11 19.74 29.51 -19.10
CA SER A 11 20.99 29.00 -18.56
C SER A 11 21.70 27.98 -19.47
N GLY A 12 21.08 27.58 -20.58
CA GLY A 12 21.59 26.57 -21.52
C GLY A 12 20.76 25.29 -21.54
N PRO A 13 21.35 24.12 -21.92
CA PRO A 13 20.66 22.86 -21.93
C PRO A 13 20.20 22.43 -20.53
N GLU A 14 18.96 21.93 -20.43
CA GLU A 14 18.35 21.50 -19.17
C GLU A 14 18.46 19.98 -18.98
N ALA A 15 19.38 19.55 -18.13
CA ALA A 15 19.60 18.15 -17.79
C ALA A 15 18.73 17.67 -16.62
N GLY A 16 18.21 16.43 -16.73
CA GLY A 16 17.43 15.83 -15.64
C GLY A 16 16.08 16.54 -15.40
N VAL A 17 15.44 17.00 -16.46
CA VAL A 17 14.09 17.55 -16.44
C VAL A 17 13.14 16.63 -17.19
N TRP A 18 11.87 16.63 -16.81
CA TRP A 18 10.86 15.81 -17.45
C TRP A 18 10.29 16.48 -18.69
N VAL A 19 10.16 15.72 -19.77
CA VAL A 19 9.37 16.05 -20.93
C VAL A 19 8.12 15.19 -20.89
N ILE A 20 6.97 15.85 -20.85
CA ILE A 20 5.66 15.24 -20.65
C ILE A 20 4.86 15.44 -21.94
N ALA A 21 4.27 14.36 -22.46
CA ALA A 21 3.35 14.38 -23.59
C ALA A 21 2.02 13.78 -23.14
N GLU A 22 0.93 14.54 -23.21
CA GLU A 22 -0.40 14.06 -22.87
C GLU A 22 -1.39 14.24 -24.01
N THR A 23 -2.41 13.37 -24.06
CA THR A 23 -3.50 13.47 -25.03
C THR A 23 -4.80 12.95 -24.47
N ASP A 24 -5.90 13.58 -24.87
CA ASP A 24 -7.27 13.14 -24.62
C ASP A 24 -7.94 12.60 -25.92
N GLU A 25 -7.18 12.42 -27.03
CA GLU A 25 -7.70 11.91 -28.31
C GLU A 25 -7.84 10.38 -28.35
N LEU A 26 -7.26 9.64 -27.38
CA LEU A 26 -7.42 8.19 -27.27
C LEU A 26 -8.70 7.83 -26.50
N LEU A 27 -8.98 6.52 -26.37
CA LEU A 27 -10.18 6.06 -25.67
C LEU A 27 -10.16 6.36 -24.16
N THR A 28 -8.97 6.53 -23.60
CA THR A 28 -8.77 7.13 -22.27
C THR A 28 -7.59 8.09 -22.30
N LYS A 29 -7.52 9.02 -21.35
CA LYS A 29 -6.40 9.95 -21.24
C LYS A 29 -5.08 9.20 -21.11
N PHE A 30 -4.12 9.62 -21.91
CA PHE A 30 -2.79 9.01 -22.00
C PHE A 30 -1.70 10.04 -21.74
N VAL A 31 -0.69 9.65 -20.96
CA VAL A 31 0.49 10.49 -20.69
C VAL A 31 1.75 9.66 -20.86
N LYS A 32 2.74 10.20 -21.55
CA LYS A 32 4.10 9.63 -21.65
C LYS A 32 5.10 10.63 -21.10
N ILE A 33 6.03 10.15 -20.26
CA ILE A 33 7.02 10.99 -19.58
C ILE A 33 8.40 10.38 -19.78
N VAL A 34 9.37 11.23 -20.11
CA VAL A 34 10.79 10.89 -20.18
C VAL A 34 11.63 11.96 -19.50
N VAL A 35 12.90 11.63 -19.22
CA VAL A 35 13.86 12.56 -18.62
C VAL A 35 14.93 12.93 -19.63
N THR A 36 15.38 14.19 -19.61
CA THR A 36 16.46 14.68 -20.50
C THR A 36 17.83 14.16 -20.06
N ASP A 37 18.71 13.94 -21.04
CA ASP A 37 20.11 13.60 -20.83
C ASP A 37 20.97 14.80 -20.35
N ASN A 38 22.29 14.60 -20.26
CA ASN A 38 23.24 15.67 -19.85
C ASN A 38 23.29 16.87 -20.81
N GLN A 39 22.86 16.71 -22.04
CA GLN A 39 22.82 17.75 -23.07
C GLN A 39 21.42 18.35 -23.27
N GLY A 40 20.47 18.02 -22.38
CA GLY A 40 19.08 18.45 -22.49
C GLY A 40 18.30 17.76 -23.60
N ARG A 41 18.82 16.66 -24.19
CA ARG A 41 18.14 15.92 -25.27
C ARG A 41 17.13 14.95 -24.67
N PHE A 42 16.04 14.73 -25.39
CA PHE A 42 14.98 13.80 -25.00
C PHE A 42 14.47 12.98 -26.19
N MET A 43 13.87 11.84 -25.86
CA MET A 43 13.18 10.97 -26.81
C MET A 43 11.96 10.37 -26.13
N LEU A 44 10.75 10.74 -26.55
CA LEU A 44 9.47 10.14 -26.17
C LEU A 44 9.21 8.98 -27.12
N PRO A 45 9.33 7.73 -26.67
CA PRO A 45 9.16 6.54 -27.54
C PRO A 45 7.70 6.06 -27.53
N GLU A 46 7.35 5.23 -28.51
CA GLU A 46 6.12 4.43 -28.52
C GLU A 46 4.84 5.24 -28.26
N LEU A 47 4.71 6.39 -28.92
CA LEU A 47 3.50 7.20 -28.88
C LEU A 47 2.45 6.63 -29.82
N PRO A 48 1.21 6.36 -29.36
CA PRO A 48 0.04 6.17 -30.22
C PRO A 48 -0.14 7.33 -31.21
N ASP A 49 -0.91 7.08 -32.28
CA ASP A 49 -1.24 8.10 -33.27
C ASP A 49 -2.31 9.05 -32.74
N ALA A 50 -1.88 10.22 -32.29
CA ALA A 50 -2.71 11.30 -31.71
C ALA A 50 -1.93 12.61 -31.70
N THR A 51 -2.62 13.71 -31.44
CA THR A 51 -1.98 14.99 -31.14
C THR A 51 -1.72 15.11 -29.65
N TYR A 52 -0.51 15.50 -29.27
CA TYR A 52 -0.08 15.62 -27.88
C TYR A 52 0.20 17.06 -27.49
N ASP A 53 -0.26 17.45 -26.32
CA ASP A 53 0.28 18.60 -25.60
C ASP A 53 1.63 18.17 -24.99
N VAL A 54 2.73 18.83 -25.40
CA VAL A 54 4.09 18.51 -24.94
C VAL A 54 4.69 19.69 -24.21
N TRP A 55 5.17 19.45 -22.97
CA TRP A 55 5.78 20.50 -22.16
C TRP A 55 6.90 19.99 -21.25
N VAL A 56 7.57 20.91 -20.55
CA VAL A 56 8.70 20.63 -19.67
C VAL A 56 8.34 20.95 -18.22
N ARG A 57 8.74 20.06 -17.33
CA ARG A 57 8.69 20.22 -15.85
C ARG A 57 10.04 19.84 -15.26
N GLY A 58 10.44 20.49 -14.17
CA GLY A 58 11.68 20.14 -13.48
C GLY A 58 11.90 20.91 -12.20
N TYR A 59 12.72 20.40 -11.31
CA TYR A 59 13.06 21.12 -10.08
C TYR A 59 13.86 22.37 -10.39
N GLY A 60 13.44 23.49 -9.80
CA GLY A 60 13.95 24.83 -10.10
C GLY A 60 13.26 25.52 -11.29
N LEU A 61 12.30 24.86 -11.93
CA LEU A 61 11.50 25.36 -13.04
C LEU A 61 10.03 25.51 -12.62
N VAL A 62 9.25 26.21 -13.45
CA VAL A 62 7.79 26.07 -13.54
C VAL A 62 7.46 25.39 -14.86
N ASP A 63 6.23 24.87 -15.00
CA ASP A 63 5.79 24.28 -16.26
C ASP A 63 5.96 25.25 -17.42
N SER A 64 6.47 24.75 -18.54
CA SER A 64 6.56 25.52 -19.78
C SER A 64 5.21 25.65 -20.45
N GLU A 65 5.11 26.51 -21.46
CA GLU A 65 4.02 26.47 -22.43
C GLU A 65 3.93 25.07 -23.08
N LYS A 66 2.72 24.70 -23.49
CA LYS A 66 2.44 23.42 -24.16
C LYS A 66 2.47 23.58 -25.67
N ASP A 67 3.31 22.78 -26.32
CA ASP A 67 3.36 22.69 -27.78
C ASP A 67 2.50 21.52 -28.27
N GLN A 68 1.63 21.72 -29.25
CA GLN A 68 0.86 20.66 -29.88
C GLN A 68 1.69 19.94 -30.95
N LEU A 69 1.99 18.69 -30.74
CA LEU A 69 2.85 17.87 -31.58
C LEU A 69 2.23 16.53 -31.91
N SER A 70 2.36 16.08 -33.18
CA SER A 70 2.07 14.72 -33.58
C SER A 70 3.35 13.87 -33.58
N PRO A 71 3.26 12.54 -33.44
CA PRO A 71 4.41 11.64 -33.49
C PRO A 71 5.24 11.73 -34.78
N ASP A 72 6.38 11.02 -34.79
CA ASP A 72 7.39 10.94 -35.85
C ASP A 72 8.06 12.27 -36.17
N ARG A 73 8.38 12.99 -35.10
CA ARG A 73 9.11 14.28 -35.16
C ARG A 73 10.45 14.19 -34.46
N GLU A 74 11.45 14.81 -35.10
CA GLU A 74 12.78 15.04 -34.55
C GLU A 74 13.12 16.53 -34.56
N GLY A 75 14.13 16.93 -33.75
CA GLY A 75 14.65 18.29 -33.72
C GLY A 75 13.68 19.27 -33.04
N VAL A 76 12.75 18.81 -32.23
CA VAL A 76 11.86 19.67 -31.44
C VAL A 76 12.69 20.46 -30.42
N SER A 77 12.41 21.76 -30.31
CA SER A 77 13.07 22.64 -29.34
C SER A 77 12.04 23.12 -28.30
N LEU A 78 12.17 22.67 -27.07
CA LEU A 78 11.32 23.10 -25.96
C LEU A 78 12.08 24.10 -25.08
N THR A 79 11.38 25.12 -24.59
CA THR A 79 11.96 26.13 -23.71
C THR A 79 11.49 25.93 -22.28
N ALA A 80 12.41 25.57 -21.40
CA ALA A 80 12.14 25.48 -19.98
C ALA A 80 12.07 26.86 -19.31
N VAL A 81 11.17 27.04 -18.37
CA VAL A 81 10.92 28.31 -17.68
C VAL A 81 11.48 28.24 -16.26
N ILE A 82 12.52 29.00 -16.00
CA ILE A 82 13.13 29.10 -14.66
C ILE A 82 12.09 29.67 -13.69
N ALA A 83 11.91 29.03 -12.55
CA ALA A 83 10.96 29.49 -11.54
C ALA A 83 11.34 30.91 -11.03
N PRO A 84 10.40 31.85 -10.99
CA PRO A 84 10.69 33.24 -10.60
C PRO A 84 11.02 33.39 -9.11
N THR A 85 10.57 32.46 -8.28
CA THR A 85 10.81 32.42 -6.82
C THR A 85 10.99 30.99 -6.32
N PRO A 86 11.62 30.79 -5.16
CA PRO A 86 11.67 29.47 -4.52
C PRO A 86 10.29 28.86 -4.26
N GLN A 87 9.29 29.68 -3.92
CA GLN A 87 7.91 29.24 -3.70
C GLN A 87 7.26 28.69 -4.98
N ALA A 88 7.51 29.37 -6.12
CA ALA A 88 7.03 28.89 -7.42
C ALA A 88 7.69 27.55 -7.81
N ALA A 89 9.00 27.42 -7.58
CA ALA A 89 9.70 26.15 -7.81
C ALA A 89 9.17 25.02 -6.94
N ALA A 90 8.88 25.33 -5.67
CA ALA A 90 8.47 24.31 -4.69
C ALA A 90 7.06 23.74 -4.96
N GLN A 91 6.23 24.36 -5.81
CA GLN A 91 4.93 23.82 -6.21
C GLN A 91 5.06 22.46 -6.92
N TYR A 92 6.22 22.14 -7.46
CA TYR A 92 6.51 20.87 -8.16
C TYR A 92 7.29 19.87 -7.29
N PHE A 93 7.48 20.17 -6.00
CA PHE A 93 8.16 19.24 -5.08
C PHE A 93 7.18 18.22 -4.56
N PRO A 94 7.57 16.93 -4.41
CA PRO A 94 6.69 15.89 -3.93
C PRO A 94 6.27 16.11 -2.47
N GLY A 95 5.16 15.49 -2.08
CA GLY A 95 4.53 15.71 -0.78
C GLY A 95 5.44 15.51 0.42
N ASN A 96 6.35 14.52 0.38
CA ASN A 96 7.28 14.26 1.47
C ASN A 96 8.22 15.43 1.79
N TYR A 97 8.57 16.27 0.80
CA TYR A 97 9.35 17.47 1.04
C TYR A 97 8.56 18.52 1.83
N TRP A 98 7.30 18.72 1.48
CA TRP A 98 6.43 19.64 2.21
C TRP A 98 6.07 19.13 3.60
N TRP A 99 5.87 17.82 3.74
CA TRP A 99 5.57 17.23 5.03
C TRP A 99 6.79 17.22 5.97
N SER A 100 8.00 17.15 5.43
CA SER A 100 9.22 17.27 6.24
C SER A 100 9.37 18.62 6.97
N LEU A 101 8.53 19.60 6.65
CA LEU A 101 8.50 20.87 7.39
C LEU A 101 7.69 20.80 8.68
N ILE A 102 6.96 19.72 8.98
CA ILE A 102 6.21 19.60 10.21
C ILE A 102 7.16 19.38 11.40
N ASP A 103 6.93 20.06 12.50
CA ASP A 103 7.68 19.90 13.74
C ASP A 103 6.91 18.99 14.70
N PHE A 104 7.42 17.79 14.92
CA PHE A 104 6.89 16.88 15.96
C PHE A 104 7.37 17.27 17.33
N PRO A 105 6.60 16.96 18.41
CA PRO A 105 7.10 17.09 19.78
C PRO A 105 8.45 16.40 19.91
N GLN A 106 9.40 17.07 20.58
CA GLN A 106 10.77 16.56 20.71
C GLN A 106 10.84 15.42 21.73
N GLU A 107 11.85 14.56 21.65
CA GLU A 107 12.01 13.42 22.56
C GLU A 107 11.95 13.81 24.05
N SER A 108 12.44 15.01 24.39
CA SER A 108 12.41 15.54 25.76
C SER A 108 11.00 15.91 26.28
N GLU A 109 9.99 15.92 25.41
CA GLU A 109 8.60 16.22 25.75
C GLU A 109 7.81 14.94 26.08
N PHE A 110 8.45 13.78 25.97
CA PHE A 110 7.85 12.49 26.31
C PHE A 110 8.32 11.95 27.66
N PRO A 111 7.48 11.15 28.37
CA PRO A 111 6.09 10.84 28.01
C PRO A 111 5.20 12.09 28.08
N GLY A 112 4.10 12.04 27.26
CA GLY A 112 3.15 13.15 27.24
C GLY A 112 2.56 13.49 28.59
N THR A 113 2.20 14.76 28.78
CA THR A 113 1.70 15.27 30.10
C THR A 113 0.24 15.72 30.05
N GLY A 114 -0.42 15.53 28.90
CA GLY A 114 -1.84 15.83 28.74
C GLY A 114 -2.15 17.29 28.38
N PRO A 115 -3.45 17.63 28.25
CA PRO A 115 -3.90 18.93 27.76
C PRO A 115 -3.55 20.12 28.64
N GLU A 116 -3.34 19.90 29.96
CA GLU A 116 -2.89 20.92 30.89
C GLU A 116 -1.36 21.06 30.97
N GLY A 117 -0.64 20.22 30.22
CA GLY A 117 0.81 20.19 30.10
C GLY A 117 1.28 20.57 28.70
N ASN A 118 1.98 19.63 28.05
CA ASN A 118 2.52 19.84 26.70
C ASN A 118 1.53 19.50 25.55
N GLY A 119 0.29 19.17 25.87
CA GLY A 119 -0.72 18.81 24.87
C GLY A 119 -0.61 17.38 24.28
N VAL A 120 0.52 16.70 24.52
CA VAL A 120 0.72 15.31 24.11
C VAL A 120 0.03 14.37 25.08
N SER A 121 -0.66 13.36 24.58
CA SER A 121 -1.35 12.38 25.43
C SER A 121 -0.36 11.64 26.35
N PRO A 122 -0.73 11.42 27.62
CA PRO A 122 0.08 10.60 28.54
C PRO A 122 0.29 9.15 28.07
N ASN A 123 -0.51 8.69 27.11
CA ASN A 123 -0.36 7.36 26.49
C ASN A 123 0.75 7.31 25.43
N MET A 124 1.32 8.44 25.04
CA MET A 124 2.46 8.53 24.14
C MET A 124 3.75 8.48 24.96
N GLY A 125 4.44 7.34 24.90
CA GLY A 125 5.63 7.07 25.71
C GLY A 125 6.91 7.72 25.19
N ASN A 126 7.04 7.90 23.87
CA ASN A 126 8.22 8.44 23.19
C ASN A 126 7.88 9.06 21.84
N GLN A 127 8.84 9.75 21.21
CA GLN A 127 8.68 10.42 19.94
C GLN A 127 8.44 9.41 18.78
N ALA A 128 9.09 8.26 18.79
CA ALA A 128 8.93 7.25 17.75
C ALA A 128 7.49 6.70 17.72
N GLU A 129 6.89 6.46 18.87
CA GLU A 129 5.48 6.06 18.99
C GLU A 129 4.53 7.15 18.46
N TYR A 130 4.82 8.43 18.75
CA TYR A 130 4.02 9.54 18.23
C TYR A 130 4.10 9.67 16.70
N ILE A 131 5.31 9.57 16.14
CA ILE A 131 5.51 9.58 14.68
C ILE A 131 4.86 8.34 14.03
N HIS A 132 5.00 7.17 14.67
CA HIS A 132 4.29 5.97 14.23
C HIS A 132 2.79 6.22 14.18
N ALA A 133 2.20 6.76 15.25
CA ALA A 133 0.77 6.98 15.31
C ALA A 133 0.23 7.86 14.18
N ILE A 134 0.90 8.96 13.85
CA ILE A 134 0.46 9.85 12.77
C ILE A 134 0.71 9.24 11.39
N LYS A 135 1.87 8.62 11.16
CA LYS A 135 2.19 8.01 9.87
C LYS A 135 1.27 6.83 9.58
N SER A 136 1.13 5.91 10.50
CA SER A 136 0.32 4.70 10.31
C SER A 136 -1.17 4.96 10.21
N ASN A 137 -1.66 6.09 10.72
CA ASN A 137 -3.09 6.41 10.69
C ASN A 137 -3.49 7.48 9.68
N CYS A 138 -2.57 8.33 9.22
CA CYS A 138 -2.87 9.38 8.26
C CYS A 138 -2.33 9.05 6.87
N ASN A 139 -1.07 8.62 6.76
CA ASN A 139 -0.45 8.37 5.47
C ASN A 139 -1.03 7.20 4.70
N PHE A 140 -1.67 6.24 5.37
CA PHE A 140 -2.28 5.13 4.63
C PHE A 140 -3.54 5.56 3.84
N CYS A 141 -4.10 6.73 4.13
CA CYS A 141 -5.20 7.34 3.38
C CYS A 141 -4.78 8.55 2.57
N HIS A 142 -3.84 9.34 3.07
CA HIS A 142 -3.46 10.63 2.52
C HIS A 142 -1.99 10.66 2.11
N GLN A 143 -1.71 11.28 0.97
CA GLN A 143 -0.38 11.76 0.65
C GLN A 143 -0.14 13.06 1.42
N LEU A 144 0.37 12.96 2.65
CA LEU A 144 0.59 14.12 3.50
C LEU A 144 1.65 15.05 2.91
N GLY A 145 1.37 16.34 2.94
CA GLY A 145 2.23 17.37 2.38
C GLY A 145 1.91 17.72 0.92
N ASN A 146 1.02 17.01 0.23
CA ASN A 146 0.50 17.47 -1.05
C ASN A 146 -0.33 18.75 -0.89
N ALA A 147 -0.62 19.49 -1.98
CA ALA A 147 -1.34 20.77 -1.92
C ALA A 147 -2.71 20.60 -1.27
N LEU A 148 -3.43 19.54 -1.60
CA LEU A 148 -4.75 19.26 -1.05
C LEU A 148 -4.74 19.09 0.48
N THR A 149 -3.67 18.53 1.06
CA THR A 149 -3.58 18.35 2.52
C THR A 149 -3.07 19.57 3.26
N ARG A 150 -2.19 20.37 2.66
CA ARG A 150 -1.59 21.56 3.30
C ARG A 150 -2.33 22.87 3.04
N ASP A 151 -3.24 22.90 2.06
CA ASP A 151 -4.09 24.06 1.76
C ASP A 151 -5.45 23.90 2.46
N LEU A 152 -5.82 24.89 3.25
CA LEU A 152 -7.08 24.94 3.98
C LEU A 152 -8.17 25.76 3.28
N SER A 153 -7.90 26.38 2.13
CA SER A 153 -8.85 27.23 1.43
C SER A 153 -10.18 26.56 1.18
N HIS A 154 -10.15 25.27 0.78
CA HIS A 154 -11.36 24.48 0.54
C HIS A 154 -12.22 24.27 1.81
N VAL A 155 -11.62 24.28 3.01
CA VAL A 155 -12.35 24.18 4.27
C VAL A 155 -13.11 25.48 4.51
N TYR A 156 -12.46 26.63 4.34
CA TYR A 156 -13.08 27.94 4.48
C TYR A 156 -14.20 28.16 3.47
N GLU A 157 -14.03 27.67 2.25
CA GLU A 157 -15.00 27.86 1.15
C GLU A 157 -16.24 26.96 1.29
N ASN A 158 -16.08 25.73 1.79
CA ASN A 158 -17.13 24.71 1.72
C ASN A 158 -17.72 24.28 3.08
N ALA A 159 -17.15 24.72 4.21
CA ALA A 159 -17.73 24.40 5.51
C ALA A 159 -19.14 25.02 5.66
N PRO A 160 -20.14 24.26 6.13
CA PRO A 160 -21.51 24.78 6.32
C PRO A 160 -21.64 25.71 7.53
N ILE A 161 -20.58 25.91 8.28
CA ILE A 161 -20.47 26.80 9.44
C ILE A 161 -19.34 27.81 9.21
N PRO A 162 -19.38 29.00 9.82
CA PRO A 162 -18.26 29.95 9.77
C PRO A 162 -16.98 29.34 10.38
N ILE A 163 -15.88 29.42 9.67
CA ILE A 163 -14.54 29.05 10.12
C ILE A 163 -13.76 30.35 10.31
N ASN A 164 -13.22 30.58 11.50
CA ASN A 164 -12.60 31.87 11.86
C ASN A 164 -11.08 31.78 12.09
N SER A 165 -10.51 30.58 12.08
CA SER A 165 -9.09 30.36 12.26
C SER A 165 -8.64 29.05 11.62
N ASP A 166 -7.34 28.89 11.32
CA ASP A 166 -6.75 27.66 10.81
C ASP A 166 -6.90 26.51 11.80
N ARG A 167 -6.94 26.81 13.11
CA ARG A 167 -7.24 25.80 14.11
C ARG A 167 -8.65 25.25 13.99
N GLU A 168 -9.66 26.11 13.81
CA GLU A 168 -11.04 25.68 13.56
C GLU A 168 -11.14 24.92 12.22
N ALA A 169 -10.40 25.34 11.20
CA ALA A 169 -10.35 24.67 9.91
C ALA A 169 -9.78 23.25 10.04
N TRP A 170 -8.66 23.06 10.72
CA TRP A 170 -8.09 21.74 10.98
C TRP A 170 -9.00 20.88 11.85
N ASP A 171 -9.56 21.43 12.91
CA ASP A 171 -10.48 20.71 13.78
C ASP A 171 -11.71 20.22 13.04
N TYR A 172 -12.27 21.07 12.17
CA TYR A 172 -13.41 20.72 11.33
C TYR A 172 -13.04 19.65 10.29
N ARG A 173 -11.90 19.80 9.63
CA ARG A 173 -11.42 18.85 8.63
C ARG A 173 -11.22 17.45 9.19
N LEU A 174 -10.67 17.32 10.39
CA LEU A 174 -10.45 16.03 11.06
C LEU A 174 -11.77 15.31 11.44
N GLN A 175 -12.92 15.98 11.32
CA GLN A 175 -14.24 15.42 11.61
C GLN A 175 -15.04 15.11 10.35
N GLY A 176 -14.62 15.60 9.19
CA GLY A 176 -15.32 15.48 7.93
C GLY A 176 -15.09 14.18 7.17
N GLY A 177 -16.03 13.83 6.29
CA GLY A 177 -15.93 12.69 5.39
C GLY A 177 -16.13 11.33 6.05
N VAL A 178 -16.07 10.28 5.25
CA VAL A 178 -16.24 8.87 5.65
C VAL A 178 -15.30 8.46 6.79
N ARG A 179 -14.12 9.07 6.85
CA ARG A 179 -13.06 8.76 7.84
C ARG A 179 -12.92 9.81 8.96
N GLY A 180 -13.83 10.77 9.03
CA GLY A 180 -13.79 11.80 10.06
C GLY A 180 -13.74 11.26 11.50
N GLY A 181 -14.53 10.22 11.78
CA GLY A 181 -14.50 9.53 13.08
C GLY A 181 -13.14 8.88 13.39
N ASN A 182 -12.47 8.33 12.38
CA ASN A 182 -11.14 7.73 12.52
C ASN A 182 -10.08 8.81 12.77
N MET A 183 -10.04 9.87 11.95
CA MET A 183 -9.09 10.98 12.12
C MET A 183 -9.24 11.65 13.50
N SER A 184 -10.49 11.94 13.90
CA SER A 184 -10.77 12.47 15.26
C SER A 184 -10.32 11.52 16.37
N GLY A 185 -10.54 10.22 16.21
CA GLY A 185 -10.14 9.20 17.16
C GLY A 185 -8.63 9.20 17.40
N VAL A 186 -7.85 9.23 16.32
CA VAL A 186 -6.38 9.29 16.40
C VAL A 186 -5.90 10.59 17.04
N ALA A 187 -6.42 11.74 16.59
CA ALA A 187 -6.06 13.01 17.18
C ALA A 187 -6.32 13.05 18.71
N ASN A 188 -7.45 12.47 19.13
CA ASN A 188 -7.77 12.35 20.56
C ASN A 188 -6.79 11.43 21.31
N GLN A 189 -6.39 10.31 20.71
CA GLN A 189 -5.43 9.37 21.30
C GLN A 189 -4.04 9.97 21.44
N MET A 190 -3.62 10.80 20.48
CA MET A 190 -2.32 11.47 20.47
C MET A 190 -2.28 12.74 21.36
N GLY A 191 -3.44 13.28 21.73
CA GLY A 191 -3.60 14.58 22.37
C GLY A 191 -4.07 15.63 21.38
N ARG A 192 -5.41 15.75 21.19
CA ARG A 192 -6.02 16.57 20.15
C ARG A 192 -5.49 18.00 20.08
N GLU A 193 -5.32 18.64 21.25
CA GLU A 193 -4.87 20.03 21.29
C GLU A 193 -3.45 20.17 20.72
N GLY A 194 -2.52 19.29 21.11
CA GLY A 194 -1.16 19.26 20.57
C GLY A 194 -1.10 18.91 19.07
N VAL A 195 -1.95 17.97 18.63
CA VAL A 195 -2.05 17.64 17.19
C VAL A 195 -2.53 18.84 16.38
N LEU A 196 -3.54 19.57 16.86
CA LEU A 196 -4.04 20.77 16.19
C LEU A 196 -2.99 21.88 16.17
N ASP A 197 -2.29 22.13 17.29
CA ASP A 197 -1.22 23.14 17.34
C ASP A 197 -0.10 22.83 16.35
N MET A 198 0.32 21.56 16.25
CA MET A 198 1.33 21.09 15.32
C MET A 198 0.91 21.28 13.85
N LEU A 199 -0.34 20.93 13.49
CA LEU A 199 -0.86 21.07 12.13
C LEU A 199 -1.02 22.55 11.73
N VAL A 200 -1.47 23.39 12.67
CA VAL A 200 -1.58 24.85 12.47
C VAL A 200 -0.21 25.47 12.26
N ASP A 201 0.77 25.19 13.14
CA ASP A 201 2.13 25.70 13.01
C ASP A 201 2.73 25.33 11.65
N TRP A 202 2.55 24.09 11.22
CA TRP A 202 3.03 23.62 9.91
C TRP A 202 2.45 24.43 8.75
N THR A 203 1.12 24.59 8.72
CA THR A 203 0.46 25.31 7.61
C THR A 203 0.67 26.81 7.68
N ASP A 204 0.71 27.41 8.87
CA ASP A 204 1.01 28.85 9.06
C ASP A 204 2.42 29.20 8.56
N ARG A 205 3.42 28.35 8.85
CA ARG A 205 4.79 28.54 8.35
C ARG A 205 4.85 28.46 6.82
N ILE A 206 4.13 27.54 6.21
CA ILE A 206 4.03 27.43 4.75
C ILE A 206 3.35 28.67 4.15
N GLN A 207 2.25 29.13 4.72
CA GLN A 207 1.57 30.35 4.30
C GLN A 207 2.46 31.60 4.47
N ALA A 208 3.28 31.64 5.50
CA ALA A 208 4.28 32.69 5.72
C ALA A 208 5.47 32.62 4.75
N GLY A 209 5.50 31.63 3.85
CA GLY A 209 6.50 31.52 2.79
C GLY A 209 7.62 30.52 3.04
N ALA A 210 7.51 29.65 4.06
CA ALA A 210 8.45 28.55 4.23
C ALA A 210 8.38 27.59 3.02
N VAL A 211 9.55 27.18 2.54
CA VAL A 211 9.69 26.20 1.45
C VAL A 211 10.64 25.09 1.87
N PRO A 212 10.39 23.84 1.44
CA PRO A 212 11.31 22.76 1.71
C PRO A 212 12.59 22.88 0.88
N PRO A 213 13.65 22.13 1.24
CA PRO A 213 14.86 22.07 0.43
C PRO A 213 14.52 21.53 -0.98
N THR A 214 15.27 22.00 -1.99
CA THR A 214 15.04 21.57 -3.38
C THR A 214 15.41 20.10 -3.56
N PRO A 215 14.51 19.26 -4.09
CA PRO A 215 14.84 17.89 -4.43
C PRO A 215 15.95 17.80 -5.49
N PRO A 216 16.78 16.76 -5.47
CA PRO A 216 17.72 16.52 -6.55
C PRO A 216 16.96 16.19 -7.85
N ARG A 217 17.44 16.73 -8.99
CA ARG A 217 16.96 16.31 -10.31
C ARG A 217 17.35 14.87 -10.60
N PRO A 218 16.60 14.13 -11.43
CA PRO A 218 16.96 12.79 -11.86
C PRO A 218 18.40 12.66 -12.36
N GLN A 219 19.10 11.62 -11.91
CA GLN A 219 20.50 11.35 -12.24
C GLN A 219 20.72 9.86 -12.57
N GLY A 220 21.81 9.54 -13.26
CA GLY A 220 22.18 8.18 -13.57
C GLY A 220 21.04 7.41 -14.26
N VAL A 221 20.70 6.24 -13.74
CA VAL A 221 19.65 5.35 -14.26
C VAL A 221 18.27 6.01 -14.24
N GLU A 222 17.99 6.93 -13.32
CA GLU A 222 16.70 7.66 -13.26
C GLU A 222 16.41 8.43 -14.56
N ARG A 223 17.43 8.80 -15.33
CA ARG A 223 17.24 9.44 -16.63
C ARG A 223 16.82 8.48 -17.75
N ASN A 224 17.00 7.20 -17.53
CA ASN A 224 16.60 6.16 -18.48
C ASN A 224 15.13 5.76 -18.31
N LEU A 225 14.45 6.34 -17.32
CA LEU A 225 13.07 6.03 -17.01
C LEU A 225 12.12 6.53 -18.10
N VAL A 226 11.20 5.64 -18.51
CA VAL A 226 10.02 5.96 -19.31
C VAL A 226 8.81 5.62 -18.46
N VAL A 227 7.94 6.62 -18.24
CA VAL A 227 6.68 6.44 -17.50
C VAL A 227 5.54 6.61 -18.46
N THR A 228 4.56 5.71 -18.41
CA THR A 228 3.30 5.84 -19.13
C THR A 228 2.15 5.79 -18.14
N LEU A 229 1.18 6.71 -18.26
CA LEU A 229 0.00 6.74 -17.42
C LEU A 229 -1.25 6.69 -18.27
N TRP A 230 -2.28 6.03 -17.75
CA TRP A 230 -3.64 6.04 -18.28
C TRP A 230 -4.61 6.42 -17.18
N ASP A 231 -5.61 7.23 -17.48
CA ASP A 231 -6.75 7.38 -16.60
C ASP A 231 -7.62 6.13 -16.70
N TRP A 232 -8.14 5.63 -15.57
CA TRP A 232 -9.04 4.49 -15.54
C TRP A 232 -10.10 4.58 -14.44
N GLY A 233 -11.10 3.70 -14.52
CA GLY A 233 -12.24 3.76 -13.62
C GLY A 233 -13.15 4.96 -13.89
N THR A 234 -13.62 5.57 -12.83
CA THR A 234 -14.41 6.82 -12.82
C THR A 234 -13.79 7.83 -11.86
N ASP A 235 -14.33 9.04 -11.81
CA ASP A 235 -13.96 10.05 -10.82
C ASP A 235 -14.38 9.70 -9.38
N HIS A 236 -15.08 8.56 -9.19
CA HIS A 236 -15.49 8.01 -7.88
C HIS A 236 -14.82 6.68 -7.55
N SER A 237 -14.11 6.07 -8.50
CA SER A 237 -13.48 4.78 -8.28
C SER A 237 -12.31 4.88 -7.31
N PHE A 238 -12.28 3.96 -6.37
CA PHE A 238 -11.16 3.77 -5.44
C PHE A 238 -10.41 2.49 -5.79
N MET A 239 -9.42 2.58 -6.67
CA MET A 239 -8.54 1.45 -6.98
C MET A 239 -7.50 1.32 -5.87
N HIS A 240 -7.72 0.34 -4.98
CA HIS A 240 -6.79 0.12 -3.87
C HIS A 240 -5.51 -0.56 -4.36
N ASP A 241 -5.67 -1.65 -5.10
CA ASP A 241 -4.58 -2.46 -5.62
C ASP A 241 -4.82 -2.75 -7.10
N GLN A 242 -3.74 -3.06 -7.81
CA GLN A 242 -3.74 -3.47 -9.21
C GLN A 242 -2.90 -4.73 -9.41
N ILE A 243 -3.09 -5.41 -10.56
CA ILE A 243 -2.29 -6.55 -10.98
C ILE A 243 -2.21 -6.60 -12.51
N SER A 244 -1.04 -6.95 -13.05
CA SER A 244 -0.82 -7.11 -14.49
C SER A 244 -0.44 -8.54 -14.89
N THR A 245 0.09 -9.33 -13.94
CA THR A 245 0.64 -10.68 -14.21
C THR A 245 0.63 -11.56 -12.96
N SER A 246 1.08 -12.82 -13.10
CA SER A 246 1.36 -13.69 -11.96
C SER A 246 2.74 -13.40 -11.34
N LYS A 247 2.83 -13.44 -10.01
CA LYS A 247 4.10 -13.31 -9.28
C LYS A 247 5.07 -14.44 -9.63
N GLN A 248 4.58 -15.66 -9.85
CA GLN A 248 5.42 -16.83 -10.11
C GLN A 248 5.90 -16.89 -11.56
N ASP A 249 5.11 -16.41 -12.49
CA ASP A 249 5.44 -16.35 -13.92
C ASP A 249 5.06 -14.99 -14.50
N PRO A 250 6.02 -14.06 -14.63
CA PRO A 250 5.75 -12.71 -15.13
C PRO A 250 5.38 -12.66 -16.62
N THR A 251 5.36 -13.79 -17.32
CA THR A 251 4.91 -13.86 -18.72
C THR A 251 3.42 -14.17 -18.85
N VAL A 252 2.76 -14.54 -17.79
CA VAL A 252 1.31 -14.69 -17.75
C VAL A 252 0.65 -13.37 -18.09
N ASN A 253 -0.39 -13.41 -18.94
CA ASN A 253 -1.10 -12.22 -19.39
C ASN A 253 -0.22 -11.22 -20.19
N ALA A 254 0.80 -11.72 -20.91
CA ALA A 254 1.65 -10.89 -21.76
C ALA A 254 0.81 -10.09 -22.77
N TYR A 255 1.06 -8.77 -22.86
CA TYR A 255 0.27 -7.81 -23.63
C TYR A 255 -1.21 -7.71 -23.26
N GLY A 256 -1.66 -8.41 -22.24
CA GLY A 256 -3.05 -8.40 -21.81
C GLY A 256 -3.42 -7.18 -20.96
N PRO A 257 -4.70 -7.07 -20.58
CA PRO A 257 -5.18 -6.02 -19.72
C PRO A 257 -4.52 -6.02 -18.32
N THR A 258 -4.54 -4.88 -17.64
CA THR A 258 -4.30 -4.78 -16.21
C THR A 258 -5.62 -4.65 -15.47
N TYR A 259 -5.64 -5.10 -14.23
CA TYR A 259 -6.85 -5.20 -13.41
C TYR A 259 -6.67 -4.49 -12.09
N ALA A 260 -7.68 -3.74 -11.66
CA ALA A 260 -7.77 -3.21 -10.30
C ALA A 260 -9.15 -3.48 -9.72
N VAL A 261 -9.25 -3.41 -8.40
CA VAL A 261 -10.54 -3.50 -7.71
C VAL A 261 -10.90 -2.13 -7.14
N SER A 262 -12.11 -1.69 -7.40
CA SER A 262 -12.68 -0.47 -6.80
C SER A 262 -13.55 -0.86 -5.61
N ALA A 263 -12.99 -0.66 -4.41
CA ALA A 263 -13.59 -1.15 -3.18
C ALA A 263 -14.91 -0.43 -2.82
N GLY A 264 -15.03 0.86 -3.19
CA GLY A 264 -16.18 1.68 -2.80
C GLY A 264 -17.46 1.42 -3.58
N ASP A 265 -17.33 0.97 -4.83
CA ASP A 265 -18.42 0.72 -5.76
C ASP A 265 -18.52 -0.74 -6.24
N GLY A 266 -17.60 -1.60 -5.77
CA GLY A 266 -17.67 -3.04 -6.01
C GLY A 266 -17.33 -3.48 -7.43
N MET A 267 -16.45 -2.74 -8.10
CA MET A 267 -16.10 -2.99 -9.50
C MET A 267 -14.71 -3.64 -9.67
N LEU A 268 -14.60 -4.50 -10.64
CA LEU A 268 -13.33 -4.85 -11.26
C LEU A 268 -13.07 -3.85 -12.39
N VAL A 269 -12.01 -3.07 -12.26
CA VAL A 269 -11.59 -2.07 -13.25
C VAL A 269 -10.53 -2.67 -14.15
N VAL A 270 -10.70 -2.50 -15.44
CA VAL A 270 -9.85 -3.09 -16.47
C VAL A 270 -9.28 -1.99 -17.36
N LEU A 271 -7.97 -2.03 -17.60
CA LEU A 271 -7.28 -1.23 -18.60
C LEU A 271 -6.69 -2.16 -19.66
N ASP A 272 -7.05 -1.94 -20.92
CA ASP A 272 -6.33 -2.50 -22.06
C ASP A 272 -5.28 -1.50 -22.54
N PRO A 273 -3.98 -1.76 -22.28
CA PRO A 273 -2.91 -0.84 -22.64
C PRO A 273 -2.58 -0.84 -24.15
N ILE A 274 -3.04 -1.84 -24.90
CA ILE A 274 -2.86 -1.89 -26.36
C ILE A 274 -3.89 -1.01 -27.05
N GLU A 275 -5.16 -1.14 -26.66
CA GLU A 275 -6.27 -0.35 -27.19
C GLU A 275 -6.38 1.04 -26.53
N ASN A 276 -5.62 1.30 -25.45
CA ASN A 276 -5.74 2.51 -24.63
C ASN A 276 -7.18 2.76 -24.18
N SER A 277 -7.82 1.73 -23.67
CA SER A 277 -9.24 1.75 -23.28
C SER A 277 -9.43 1.20 -21.86
N THR A 278 -10.45 1.69 -21.17
CA THR A 278 -10.81 1.23 -19.83
C THR A 278 -12.30 0.93 -19.71
N TYR A 279 -12.63 -0.07 -18.91
CA TYR A 279 -14.02 -0.42 -18.59
C TYR A 279 -14.11 -1.03 -17.19
N GLN A 280 -15.33 -1.25 -16.71
CA GLN A 280 -15.59 -1.79 -15.39
C GLN A 280 -16.57 -2.96 -15.48
N ILE A 281 -16.42 -3.93 -14.58
CA ILE A 281 -17.28 -5.10 -14.44
C ILE A 281 -17.75 -5.18 -12.98
N GLU A 282 -19.06 -5.28 -12.78
CA GLU A 282 -19.62 -5.43 -11.43
C GLU A 282 -19.25 -6.81 -10.86
N ILE A 283 -18.73 -6.82 -9.63
CA ILE A 283 -18.36 -8.06 -8.94
C ILE A 283 -19.59 -8.59 -8.19
N PRO A 284 -20.06 -9.80 -8.52
CA PRO A 284 -21.29 -10.36 -7.94
C PRO A 284 -21.12 -10.78 -6.48
N THR A 285 -22.26 -10.93 -5.80
CA THR A 285 -22.36 -11.51 -4.46
C THR A 285 -23.35 -12.70 -4.50
N ARG A 286 -23.25 -13.64 -3.51
CA ARG A 286 -24.19 -14.77 -3.39
C ARG A 286 -25.57 -14.32 -2.90
N GLU A 287 -25.59 -13.29 -2.07
CA GLU A 287 -26.79 -12.72 -1.50
C GLU A 287 -27.10 -11.40 -2.19
N ALA A 288 -28.38 -11.17 -2.54
CA ALA A 288 -28.81 -9.94 -3.22
C ALA A 288 -28.59 -8.67 -2.37
N GLU A 289 -28.60 -8.80 -1.05
CA GLU A 289 -28.40 -7.71 -0.10
C GLU A 289 -27.26 -8.06 0.86
N VAL A 290 -26.02 -7.89 0.42
CA VAL A 290 -24.85 -7.98 1.29
C VAL A 290 -24.68 -6.63 1.99
N ASN A 291 -24.49 -6.65 3.32
CA ASN A 291 -24.26 -5.43 4.09
C ASN A 291 -22.96 -4.75 3.64
N GLY A 292 -23.08 -3.50 3.18
CA GLY A 292 -21.92 -2.68 2.85
C GLY A 292 -21.05 -2.40 4.06
N ARG A 293 -19.84 -1.94 3.78
CA ARG A 293 -18.85 -1.58 4.79
C ARG A 293 -19.32 -0.41 5.68
N PHE A 294 -20.10 0.50 5.08
CA PHE A 294 -20.70 1.66 5.76
C PHE A 294 -22.21 1.66 5.51
N PRO A 295 -23.00 0.96 6.34
CA PRO A 295 -24.43 0.77 6.10
C PRO A 295 -25.27 2.03 6.28
N ALA A 296 -24.75 3.08 6.87
CA ALA A 296 -25.42 4.36 7.06
C ALA A 296 -24.84 5.43 6.11
N PRO A 297 -25.62 6.45 5.72
CA PRO A 297 -25.10 7.59 5.00
C PRO A 297 -23.93 8.21 5.76
N ASN A 298 -22.80 8.39 5.09
CA ASN A 298 -21.63 9.03 5.67
C ASN A 298 -21.77 10.55 5.56
N PRO A 299 -21.21 11.34 6.50
CA PRO A 299 -21.08 12.77 6.29
C PRO A 299 -20.29 13.02 5.00
N PRO A 300 -20.78 13.91 4.12
CA PRO A 300 -20.06 14.21 2.89
C PRO A 300 -18.71 14.85 3.20
N SER A 301 -17.72 14.58 2.35
CA SER A 301 -16.47 15.32 2.34
C SER A 301 -16.74 16.78 1.96
N LEU A 302 -16.02 17.72 2.58
CA LEU A 302 -16.12 19.13 2.26
C LEU A 302 -15.72 19.48 0.81
N TRP A 303 -14.95 18.61 0.20
CA TRP A 303 -14.40 18.84 -1.13
C TRP A 303 -15.20 18.14 -2.24
N TRP A 304 -15.57 16.87 -2.03
CA TRP A 304 -16.05 16.02 -3.11
C TRP A 304 -17.49 15.55 -2.95
N GLY A 305 -17.98 15.42 -1.70
CA GLY A 305 -19.18 14.66 -1.40
C GLY A 305 -18.93 13.17 -1.66
N ASP A 306 -18.70 12.40 -0.64
CA ASP A 306 -18.37 10.97 -0.70
C ASP A 306 -19.47 10.06 -0.18
N GLU A 307 -20.69 10.57 -0.11
CA GLU A 307 -21.91 9.87 0.29
C GLU A 307 -22.25 8.68 -0.60
N HIS A 308 -21.65 8.60 -1.79
CA HIS A 308 -21.94 7.54 -2.75
C HIS A 308 -21.15 6.26 -2.52
N LEU A 309 -19.94 6.36 -1.99
CA LEU A 309 -19.07 5.19 -1.81
C LEU A 309 -19.52 4.34 -0.63
N TRP A 310 -19.60 3.03 -0.82
CA TRP A 310 -20.11 2.04 0.13
C TRP A 310 -21.52 2.34 0.66
N GLY A 311 -22.24 3.27 0.03
CA GLY A 311 -23.58 3.67 0.43
C GLY A 311 -24.69 2.80 -0.19
N PRO A 312 -25.95 3.09 0.13
CA PRO A 312 -27.09 2.42 -0.49
C PRO A 312 -27.11 2.60 -2.02
N GLY A 313 -27.33 1.51 -2.76
CA GLY A 313 -27.41 1.52 -4.22
C GLY A 313 -26.07 1.21 -4.93
N TYR A 314 -24.99 0.99 -4.19
CA TYR A 314 -23.72 0.47 -4.72
C TYR A 314 -23.56 -1.00 -4.40
N SER A 315 -22.76 -1.72 -5.22
CA SER A 315 -22.40 -3.10 -4.94
C SER A 315 -21.64 -3.18 -3.62
N HIS A 316 -21.97 -4.17 -2.81
CA HIS A 316 -21.37 -4.35 -1.50
C HIS A 316 -20.34 -5.46 -1.44
N SER A 317 -19.80 -5.87 -2.60
CA SER A 317 -18.74 -6.90 -2.68
C SER A 317 -17.41 -6.45 -2.02
N ASP A 318 -17.23 -5.15 -1.79
CA ASP A 318 -16.06 -4.58 -1.08
C ASP A 318 -14.74 -5.27 -1.49
N PRO A 319 -14.41 -5.32 -2.80
CA PRO A 319 -13.28 -6.08 -3.30
C PRO A 319 -11.95 -5.49 -2.87
N HIS A 320 -10.94 -6.38 -2.75
CA HIS A 320 -9.59 -5.97 -2.38
C HIS A 320 -8.57 -6.94 -2.98
N ASN A 321 -7.32 -6.48 -3.15
CA ASN A 321 -6.13 -7.23 -3.52
C ASN A 321 -6.33 -8.21 -4.68
N PRO A 322 -6.37 -7.73 -5.95
CA PRO A 322 -6.38 -8.60 -7.11
C PRO A 322 -5.02 -9.25 -7.31
N MET A 323 -4.99 -10.53 -7.68
CA MET A 323 -3.80 -11.29 -8.06
C MET A 323 -4.11 -12.20 -9.24
N LEU A 324 -3.17 -12.38 -10.19
CA LEU A 324 -3.30 -13.39 -11.21
C LEU A 324 -2.66 -14.71 -10.77
N ASP A 325 -3.37 -15.81 -11.05
CA ASP A 325 -2.75 -17.13 -11.02
C ASP A 325 -2.06 -17.46 -12.35
N ASN A 326 -1.41 -18.62 -12.41
CA ASN A 326 -0.69 -19.04 -13.62
C ASN A 326 -1.62 -19.45 -14.78
N GLU A 327 -2.90 -19.60 -14.54
CA GLU A 327 -3.94 -19.81 -15.55
C GLU A 327 -4.53 -18.50 -16.09
N GLY A 328 -4.09 -17.35 -15.55
CA GLY A 328 -4.56 -16.02 -15.98
C GLY A 328 -5.90 -15.61 -15.36
N ARG A 329 -6.39 -16.32 -14.34
CA ARG A 329 -7.58 -15.91 -13.58
C ARG A 329 -7.23 -14.80 -12.61
N VAL A 330 -8.11 -13.81 -12.48
CA VAL A 330 -7.93 -12.67 -11.57
C VAL A 330 -8.62 -12.99 -10.25
N TRP A 331 -7.84 -13.43 -9.27
CA TRP A 331 -8.29 -13.68 -7.91
C TRP A 331 -8.36 -12.39 -7.10
N MET A 332 -9.33 -12.30 -6.20
CA MET A 332 -9.52 -11.15 -5.32
C MET A 332 -10.20 -11.56 -4.02
N THR A 333 -10.00 -10.78 -2.97
CA THR A 333 -10.78 -10.92 -1.75
C THR A 333 -12.06 -10.10 -1.88
N THR A 334 -13.22 -10.72 -1.65
CA THR A 334 -14.52 -10.08 -1.86
C THR A 334 -15.53 -10.52 -0.81
N LYS A 335 -16.40 -9.63 -0.44
CA LYS A 335 -17.53 -9.98 0.41
C LYS A 335 -18.61 -10.63 -0.45
N ILE A 336 -18.93 -11.89 -0.19
CA ILE A 336 -19.91 -12.65 -0.98
C ILE A 336 -21.22 -12.90 -0.23
N ARG A 337 -21.24 -12.77 1.10
CA ARG A 337 -22.39 -13.08 1.96
C ARG A 337 -22.33 -12.32 3.29
N ASN A 338 -23.43 -12.31 4.03
CA ASN A 338 -23.49 -11.72 5.38
C ASN A 338 -23.16 -12.71 6.49
N GLN A 339 -23.63 -13.94 6.40
CA GLN A 339 -23.49 -14.95 7.46
C GLN A 339 -22.67 -16.16 6.98
N ALA A 340 -21.76 -16.61 7.82
CA ALA A 340 -21.01 -17.83 7.55
C ALA A 340 -21.91 -19.07 7.54
N PRO A 341 -21.72 -20.00 6.62
CA PRO A 341 -22.43 -21.27 6.63
C PRO A 341 -22.05 -22.10 7.87
N ALA A 342 -22.94 -23.00 8.27
CA ALA A 342 -22.80 -23.78 9.52
C ALA A 342 -21.51 -24.61 9.55
N TRP A 343 -21.02 -25.09 8.42
CA TRP A 343 -19.82 -25.93 8.35
C TRP A 343 -18.53 -25.17 8.81
N CYS A 344 -18.53 -23.87 8.81
CA CYS A 344 -17.41 -23.06 9.30
C CYS A 344 -17.15 -23.19 10.81
N SER A 345 -18.15 -23.65 11.55
CA SER A 345 -18.04 -23.90 12.99
C SER A 345 -18.28 -25.35 13.38
N ASP A 346 -18.52 -26.24 12.41
CA ASP A 346 -18.78 -27.66 12.66
C ASP A 346 -17.48 -28.50 12.52
N PRO A 347 -16.96 -29.06 13.63
CA PRO A 347 -15.76 -29.90 13.62
C PRO A 347 -15.90 -31.16 12.75
N ALA A 348 -17.14 -31.63 12.51
CA ALA A 348 -17.39 -32.78 11.66
C ALA A 348 -17.35 -32.47 10.18
N ALA A 349 -17.59 -31.21 9.81
CA ALA A 349 -17.64 -30.75 8.42
C ALA A 349 -16.29 -30.24 7.90
N ASN A 350 -15.51 -29.59 8.77
CA ASN A 350 -14.17 -29.09 8.41
C ASN A 350 -13.19 -29.29 9.57
N LYS A 351 -12.01 -29.78 9.25
CA LYS A 351 -10.99 -30.12 10.24
C LYS A 351 -10.42 -28.87 10.96
N SER A 352 -10.28 -27.75 10.27
CA SER A 352 -9.84 -26.47 10.88
C SER A 352 -10.82 -25.98 11.93
N ALA A 353 -12.14 -26.21 11.75
CA ALA A 353 -13.16 -25.84 12.71
C ALA A 353 -13.05 -26.57 14.05
N SER A 354 -12.38 -27.76 14.09
CA SER A 354 -12.16 -28.49 15.33
C SER A 354 -11.22 -27.78 16.32
N TYR A 355 -10.36 -26.87 15.80
CA TYR A 355 -9.41 -26.06 16.58
C TYR A 355 -9.85 -24.61 16.65
N PHE A 356 -10.35 -24.08 15.53
CA PHE A 356 -10.68 -22.68 15.34
C PHE A 356 -12.05 -22.56 14.69
N PRO A 357 -13.17 -22.78 15.43
CA PRO A 357 -14.50 -22.62 14.90
C PRO A 357 -14.79 -21.16 14.56
N LEU A 358 -15.29 -20.89 13.36
CA LEU A 358 -15.55 -19.55 12.86
C LEU A 358 -17.05 -19.36 12.54
N GLY A 359 -17.58 -18.21 12.85
CA GLY A 359 -19.00 -17.89 12.63
C GLY A 359 -19.24 -16.48 12.06
N GLY A 360 -18.18 -15.73 11.90
CA GLY A 360 -18.21 -14.33 11.41
C GLY A 360 -18.06 -14.23 9.89
N GLY A 361 -17.90 -13.03 9.43
CA GLY A 361 -17.65 -12.76 8.03
C GLY A 361 -17.24 -11.32 7.74
N GLY A 362 -16.18 -11.19 7.01
CA GLY A 362 -15.76 -10.02 6.29
C GLY A 362 -15.80 -10.36 4.82
N ARG A 363 -14.67 -10.22 4.14
CA ARG A 363 -14.47 -10.70 2.78
C ARG A 363 -14.18 -12.19 2.78
N GLN A 364 -14.57 -12.86 1.71
CA GLN A 364 -14.18 -14.21 1.32
C GLN A 364 -13.27 -14.12 0.09
N ALA A 365 -13.35 -15.06 -0.85
CA ALA A 365 -12.59 -15.02 -2.08
C ALA A 365 -13.51 -15.12 -3.31
N SER A 366 -13.03 -14.57 -4.43
CA SER A 366 -13.58 -14.80 -5.75
C SER A 366 -12.49 -14.72 -6.80
N TYR A 367 -12.76 -15.28 -7.98
CA TYR A 367 -11.94 -15.01 -9.14
C TYR A 367 -12.79 -14.71 -10.38
N PHE A 368 -12.20 -13.95 -11.29
CA PHE A 368 -12.73 -13.61 -12.60
C PHE A 368 -11.93 -14.34 -13.68
N GLU A 369 -12.62 -14.92 -14.64
CA GLU A 369 -12.03 -15.58 -15.80
C GLU A 369 -12.13 -14.65 -17.02
N PRO A 370 -11.03 -14.02 -17.47
CA PRO A 370 -11.10 -13.06 -18.57
C PRO A 370 -11.65 -13.65 -19.88
N ASP A 371 -11.34 -14.92 -20.18
CA ASP A 371 -11.75 -15.59 -21.41
C ASP A 371 -13.26 -15.84 -21.48
N THR A 372 -13.92 -16.06 -20.35
CA THR A 372 -15.35 -16.38 -20.29
C THR A 372 -16.21 -15.22 -19.80
N GLY A 373 -15.60 -14.26 -19.11
CA GLY A 373 -16.29 -13.16 -18.43
C GLY A 373 -17.05 -13.59 -17.17
N ASN A 374 -16.78 -14.77 -16.63
CA ASN A 374 -17.47 -15.32 -15.49
C ASN A 374 -16.74 -15.05 -14.16
N PHE A 375 -17.51 -14.93 -13.08
CA PHE A 375 -16.99 -14.94 -11.72
C PHE A 375 -17.30 -16.27 -11.01
N THR A 376 -16.33 -16.73 -10.23
CA THR A 376 -16.52 -17.82 -9.27
C THR A 376 -16.33 -17.27 -7.86
N LEU A 377 -17.30 -17.55 -6.98
CA LEU A 377 -17.31 -17.08 -5.60
C LEU A 377 -16.98 -18.24 -4.66
N ILE A 378 -16.04 -18.07 -3.72
CA ILE A 378 -15.52 -19.13 -2.85
C ILE A 378 -15.70 -18.73 -1.37
N GLU A 379 -16.38 -19.58 -0.60
CA GLU A 379 -16.51 -19.45 0.85
C GLU A 379 -15.20 -19.82 1.54
N THR A 380 -14.65 -18.92 2.35
CA THR A 380 -13.41 -19.15 3.10
C THR A 380 -13.59 -19.35 4.60
N CYS A 381 -14.78 -19.10 5.14
CA CYS A 381 -15.09 -19.07 6.57
C CYS A 381 -14.41 -17.93 7.35
N TYR A 382 -13.10 -17.76 7.20
CA TYR A 382 -12.33 -16.64 7.75
C TYR A 382 -12.50 -15.40 6.88
N SER A 383 -12.27 -14.26 7.49
CA SER A 383 -12.22 -12.99 6.77
C SER A 383 -10.89 -12.85 6.03
N THR A 384 -10.92 -12.54 4.75
CA THR A 384 -9.73 -12.39 3.92
C THR A 384 -9.35 -10.92 3.74
N HIS A 385 -8.05 -10.65 3.53
CA HIS A 385 -7.54 -9.31 3.23
C HIS A 385 -6.58 -9.33 2.05
N HIS A 386 -5.35 -9.76 2.20
CA HIS A 386 -4.43 -10.00 1.09
C HIS A 386 -4.31 -11.48 0.77
N LEU A 387 -3.89 -11.77 -0.45
CA LEU A 387 -3.68 -13.13 -0.94
C LEU A 387 -2.35 -13.25 -1.69
N GLN A 388 -1.75 -14.44 -1.65
CA GLN A 388 -0.57 -14.80 -2.43
C GLN A 388 -0.57 -16.29 -2.75
N PHE A 389 -0.13 -16.62 -3.97
CA PHE A 389 -0.03 -18.00 -4.43
C PHE A 389 1.28 -18.63 -3.99
N ASP A 390 1.20 -19.90 -3.57
CA ASP A 390 2.34 -20.78 -3.42
C ASP A 390 2.67 -21.46 -4.76
N ASN A 391 3.89 -21.92 -4.88
CA ASN A 391 4.37 -22.66 -6.05
C ASN A 391 4.35 -24.20 -5.79
N ASP A 392 3.40 -24.66 -4.97
CA ASP A 392 3.22 -26.06 -4.64
C ASP A 392 2.39 -26.80 -5.70
N GLU A 393 2.33 -28.14 -5.60
CA GLU A 393 1.57 -28.99 -6.54
C GLU A 393 0.05 -28.79 -6.45
N HIS A 394 -0.43 -28.17 -5.35
CA HIS A 394 -1.83 -27.83 -5.11
C HIS A 394 -2.20 -26.44 -5.62
N ARG A 395 -1.23 -25.65 -6.05
CA ARG A 395 -1.42 -24.24 -6.44
C ARG A 395 -2.15 -23.46 -5.34
N THR A 396 -1.69 -23.68 -4.10
CA THR A 396 -2.34 -23.14 -2.91
C THR A 396 -2.32 -21.61 -2.92
N VAL A 397 -3.46 -20.98 -2.73
CA VAL A 397 -3.53 -19.55 -2.44
C VAL A 397 -3.71 -19.33 -0.94
N TYR A 398 -2.83 -18.53 -0.35
CA TYR A 398 -2.87 -18.15 1.06
C TYR A 398 -3.48 -16.78 1.25
N PHE A 399 -4.16 -16.61 2.38
CA PHE A 399 -4.80 -15.38 2.81
C PHE A 399 -4.41 -15.05 4.25
N ASN A 400 -4.30 -13.74 4.54
CA ASN A 400 -4.30 -13.26 5.92
C ASN A 400 -5.67 -12.68 6.28
N GLU A 401 -5.92 -12.63 7.59
CA GLU A 401 -7.06 -11.93 8.17
C GLU A 401 -6.54 -10.61 8.78
N LEU A 402 -7.05 -9.46 8.29
CA LEU A 402 -6.60 -8.15 8.77
C LEU A 402 -6.92 -7.90 10.25
N SER A 403 -8.10 -8.32 10.69
CA SER A 403 -8.59 -8.05 12.05
C SER A 403 -8.44 -9.22 13.01
N GLY A 404 -7.80 -10.29 12.56
CA GLY A 404 -7.69 -11.51 13.33
C GLY A 404 -6.37 -12.26 13.08
N PRO A 405 -6.16 -13.33 13.85
CA PRO A 405 -4.90 -14.08 13.82
C PRO A 405 -4.90 -15.24 12.81
N MET A 406 -5.86 -15.30 11.88
CA MET A 406 -5.96 -16.44 10.98
C MET A 406 -5.05 -16.33 9.77
N PHE A 407 -4.34 -17.41 9.48
CA PHE A 407 -3.84 -17.76 8.16
C PHE A 407 -4.81 -18.75 7.53
N GLY A 408 -5.31 -18.42 6.35
CA GLY A 408 -6.19 -19.30 5.62
C GLY A 408 -5.63 -19.65 4.25
N TRP A 409 -6.19 -20.68 3.64
CA TRP A 409 -5.81 -21.10 2.28
C TRP A 409 -6.97 -21.71 1.52
N VAL A 410 -6.82 -21.72 0.21
CA VAL A 410 -7.61 -22.53 -0.71
C VAL A 410 -6.64 -23.39 -1.52
N ASP A 411 -6.83 -24.70 -1.50
CA ASP A 411 -6.24 -25.65 -2.44
C ASP A 411 -6.97 -25.48 -3.78
N THR A 412 -6.39 -24.67 -4.68
CA THR A 412 -7.09 -24.31 -5.93
C THR A 412 -7.24 -25.50 -6.85
N LYS A 413 -6.28 -26.43 -6.84
CA LYS A 413 -6.38 -27.66 -7.63
C LYS A 413 -7.54 -28.55 -7.16
N MET A 414 -7.67 -28.74 -5.85
CA MET A 414 -8.79 -29.50 -5.29
C MET A 414 -10.13 -28.84 -5.60
N PHE A 415 -10.18 -27.50 -5.49
CA PHE A 415 -11.40 -26.76 -5.81
C PHE A 415 -11.77 -26.91 -7.30
N ASP A 416 -10.81 -26.80 -8.21
CA ASP A 416 -11.02 -26.96 -9.66
C ASP A 416 -11.53 -28.40 -9.99
N ASP A 417 -10.98 -29.40 -9.30
CA ASP A 417 -11.35 -30.82 -9.52
C ASP A 417 -12.73 -31.19 -8.93
N THR A 418 -13.14 -30.56 -7.82
CA THR A 418 -14.31 -31.00 -7.04
C THR A 418 -15.44 -29.97 -6.94
N HIS A 419 -15.14 -28.69 -7.06
CA HIS A 419 -16.02 -27.55 -6.72
C HIS A 419 -16.57 -27.60 -5.28
N ASP A 420 -15.82 -28.26 -4.37
CA ASP A 420 -16.19 -28.43 -2.96
C ASP A 420 -15.35 -27.54 -2.06
N GLU A 421 -15.94 -26.43 -1.63
CA GLU A 421 -15.28 -25.45 -0.74
C GLU A 421 -14.87 -26.03 0.60
N GLN A 422 -15.67 -26.98 1.16
CA GLN A 422 -15.39 -27.57 2.47
C GLN A 422 -14.13 -28.44 2.46
N GLN A 423 -13.81 -29.04 1.32
CA GLN A 423 -12.58 -29.81 1.15
C GLN A 423 -11.38 -28.96 0.78
N ALA A 424 -11.58 -27.93 -0.05
CA ALA A 424 -10.51 -27.09 -0.58
C ALA A 424 -10.01 -26.03 0.42
N VAL A 425 -10.85 -25.61 1.37
CA VAL A 425 -10.56 -24.51 2.29
C VAL A 425 -10.08 -24.99 3.64
N GLY A 426 -9.00 -24.38 4.14
CA GLY A 426 -8.48 -24.61 5.48
C GLY A 426 -7.95 -23.34 6.13
N TRP A 427 -7.77 -23.37 7.44
CA TRP A 427 -7.21 -22.25 8.20
C TRP A 427 -6.56 -22.69 9.50
N CYS A 428 -5.62 -21.87 9.98
CA CYS A 428 -4.96 -22.02 11.27
C CYS A 428 -4.93 -20.68 12.00
N GLY A 429 -5.15 -20.73 13.33
CA GLY A 429 -4.83 -19.61 14.20
C GLY A 429 -3.35 -19.57 14.57
N GLN A 430 -2.90 -18.45 15.07
CA GLN A 430 -1.53 -18.29 15.55
C GLN A 430 -1.36 -18.97 16.92
N VAL A 431 -0.68 -20.11 16.94
CA VAL A 431 -0.34 -20.83 18.17
C VAL A 431 1.13 -21.19 18.17
N VAL A 432 1.84 -20.78 19.22
CA VAL A 432 3.25 -21.12 19.43
C VAL A 432 3.32 -22.43 20.21
N ASP A 433 4.08 -23.39 19.69
CA ASP A 433 4.43 -24.62 20.40
C ASP A 433 5.36 -24.30 21.57
N THR A 434 4.76 -23.97 22.71
CA THR A 434 5.50 -23.60 23.91
C THR A 434 5.83 -24.80 24.80
N ASN A 435 5.18 -25.93 24.59
CA ASN A 435 5.50 -27.19 25.27
C ASN A 435 6.61 -27.99 24.56
N GLY A 436 6.90 -27.68 23.28
CA GLY A 436 8.02 -28.23 22.51
C GLY A 436 7.77 -29.62 21.93
N ASP A 437 6.52 -30.04 21.75
CA ASP A 437 6.19 -31.37 21.23
C ASP A 437 6.03 -31.44 19.69
N GLY A 438 6.19 -30.29 19.01
CA GLY A 438 6.18 -30.17 17.55
C GLY A 438 4.80 -30.05 16.93
N ARG A 439 3.76 -29.81 17.71
CA ARG A 439 2.37 -29.67 17.28
C ARG A 439 1.63 -28.73 18.21
N ILE A 440 0.41 -28.33 17.83
CA ILE A 440 -0.47 -27.55 18.67
C ILE A 440 -1.65 -28.37 19.13
N THR A 441 -1.97 -28.34 20.42
CA THR A 441 -3.05 -29.13 21.00
C THR A 441 -3.81 -28.34 22.09
N PRO A 442 -5.14 -28.15 21.92
CA PRO A 442 -5.91 -27.49 22.98
C PRO A 442 -6.03 -28.38 24.24
N PRO A 443 -6.18 -27.81 25.45
CA PRO A 443 -6.28 -26.39 25.69
C PRO A 443 -4.91 -25.70 25.68
N TRP A 444 -4.88 -24.40 25.39
CA TRP A 444 -3.67 -23.59 25.38
C TRP A 444 -3.75 -22.39 26.31
N ASN A 445 -2.58 -21.83 26.65
CA ASN A 445 -2.52 -20.50 27.18
C ASN A 445 -3.04 -19.50 26.15
N VAL A 446 -3.62 -18.40 26.60
CA VAL A 446 -4.02 -17.30 25.71
C VAL A 446 -3.18 -16.08 26.04
N ARG A 447 -2.39 -15.61 25.08
CA ARG A 447 -1.65 -14.37 25.16
C ARG A 447 -2.08 -13.47 24.02
N ILE A 448 -2.64 -12.32 24.34
CA ILE A 448 -3.02 -11.34 23.32
C ILE A 448 -1.73 -10.65 22.88
N GLY A 449 -1.34 -10.83 21.63
CA GLY A 449 -0.20 -10.17 21.00
C GLY A 449 -0.52 -8.70 20.68
N GLY A 450 0.50 -7.86 20.63
CA GLY A 450 0.41 -6.41 20.43
C GLY A 450 0.75 -5.67 21.72
N GLY A 451 1.70 -4.74 21.64
CA GLY A 451 2.05 -3.89 22.77
C GLY A 451 0.82 -3.12 23.27
N ALA A 452 0.79 -2.80 24.54
CA ALA A 452 -0.32 -2.12 25.25
C ALA A 452 -0.74 -0.78 24.61
N ASN A 453 0.02 -0.27 23.65
CA ASN A 453 -0.12 1.06 23.06
C ASN A 453 -0.29 1.03 21.53
N ALA A 454 -0.64 -0.11 20.91
CA ALA A 454 -0.87 -0.14 19.46
C ALA A 454 -2.04 0.79 19.09
N LEU A 455 -1.70 1.95 18.55
CA LEU A 455 -2.63 2.94 18.01
C LEU A 455 -2.90 2.58 16.53
N TYR A 456 -3.56 1.48 16.29
CA TYR A 456 -3.90 1.05 14.96
C TYR A 456 -5.35 1.34 14.63
N ILE A 457 -5.57 2.03 13.52
CA ILE A 457 -6.88 2.14 12.88
C ILE A 457 -6.90 1.18 11.70
N SER A 458 -7.64 0.10 11.83
CA SER A 458 -7.88 -0.84 10.74
C SER A 458 -8.49 -0.11 9.53
N ASP A 459 -8.02 -0.43 8.32
CA ASP A 459 -8.68 -0.10 7.04
C ASP A 459 -10.12 -0.63 7.01
N THR A 460 -10.46 -1.54 7.92
CA THR A 460 -11.74 -2.21 8.03
C THR A 460 -12.47 -1.80 9.31
N PRO A 461 -13.16 -0.64 9.36
CA PRO A 461 -14.05 -0.35 10.46
C PRO A 461 -15.20 -1.36 10.44
N GLY A 462 -15.31 -2.18 11.48
CA GLY A 462 -16.45 -3.08 11.67
C GLY A 462 -16.36 -4.45 11.03
N ALA A 463 -15.17 -4.98 10.71
CA ALA A 463 -14.99 -6.41 10.42
C ALA A 463 -15.31 -7.32 11.61
N ASP A 464 -15.63 -6.72 12.75
CA ASP A 464 -16.16 -7.39 13.92
C ASP A 464 -17.65 -7.63 13.75
N GLY A 465 -18.07 -8.86 13.59
CA GLY A 465 -19.50 -9.26 13.64
C GLY A 465 -20.16 -8.94 14.99
N GLY A 466 -20.41 -7.67 15.22
CA GLY A 466 -21.08 -7.19 16.42
C GLY A 466 -21.02 -5.68 16.52
N GLY A 467 -22.11 -5.00 16.23
CA GLY A 467 -22.28 -3.57 16.20
C GLY A 467 -21.69 -2.85 17.40
N GLY A 468 -20.61 -2.13 17.18
CA GLY A 468 -19.99 -1.23 18.12
C GLY A 468 -19.11 -0.24 17.39
N ARG A 469 -19.50 1.01 17.39
CA ARG A 469 -18.77 2.12 16.79
C ARG A 469 -17.33 2.14 17.28
N GLY A 470 -16.38 2.04 16.37
CA GLY A 470 -15.06 2.64 16.36
C GLY A 470 -14.29 2.71 17.68
N THR A 471 -13.89 1.57 18.23
CA THR A 471 -12.72 1.52 19.08
C THR A 471 -11.83 0.43 18.47
N GLY A 472 -10.65 0.85 18.01
CA GLY A 472 -9.70 -0.06 17.39
C GLY A 472 -9.51 -1.34 18.21
N ARG A 473 -9.85 -2.45 17.62
CA ARG A 473 -9.55 -3.79 18.14
C ARG A 473 -8.31 -4.34 17.45
N GLY A 474 -7.19 -3.86 17.81
CA GLY A 474 -5.90 -4.50 17.90
C GLY A 474 -5.39 -4.30 19.32
N ARG A 475 -6.32 -4.15 20.28
CA ARG A 475 -5.97 -4.02 21.69
C ARG A 475 -5.85 -5.41 22.29
N GLY A 476 -4.66 -5.95 22.24
CA GLY A 476 -4.19 -6.65 23.40
C GLY A 476 -4.17 -5.63 24.53
N GLY A 477 -5.21 -5.57 25.34
CA GLY A 477 -5.07 -4.96 26.65
C GLY A 477 -3.90 -5.63 27.37
N PRO A 478 -3.28 -4.99 28.39
CA PRO A 478 -2.35 -5.70 29.24
C PRO A 478 -3.03 -7.02 29.66
N PRO A 479 -2.29 -8.13 29.75
CA PRO A 479 -2.86 -9.34 30.28
C PRO A 479 -3.60 -8.95 31.56
N PRO A 480 -4.79 -9.52 31.84
CA PRO A 480 -5.48 -9.23 33.07
C PRO A 480 -4.47 -9.28 34.21
N GLU A 481 -4.53 -8.34 35.15
CA GLU A 481 -3.61 -8.32 36.33
C GLU A 481 -3.58 -9.66 37.06
N ASP A 482 -4.59 -10.50 36.82
CA ASP A 482 -4.79 -11.85 37.36
C ASP A 482 -4.30 -12.97 36.40
N ALA A 483 -3.70 -12.68 35.23
CA ALA A 483 -3.13 -13.71 34.38
C ALA A 483 -1.92 -14.33 35.10
N GLY A 484 -2.10 -15.53 35.57
CA GLY A 484 -1.03 -16.31 36.19
C GLY A 484 0.13 -16.56 35.20
N PRO A 485 1.29 -17.05 35.68
CA PRO A 485 2.38 -17.40 34.79
C PRO A 485 1.92 -18.42 33.76
N LEU A 486 2.49 -18.36 32.53
CA LEU A 486 2.23 -19.33 31.46
C LEU A 486 2.50 -20.76 31.99
N ASP A 487 1.59 -21.66 31.70
CA ASP A 487 1.81 -23.08 31.89
C ASP A 487 2.59 -23.66 30.70
N LEU A 488 3.88 -23.84 30.85
CA LEU A 488 4.77 -24.35 29.79
C LEU A 488 4.51 -25.81 29.41
N ARG A 489 3.52 -26.48 30.01
CA ARG A 489 3.03 -27.79 29.55
C ARG A 489 1.99 -27.68 28.46
N LEU A 490 1.50 -26.49 28.21
CA LEU A 490 0.52 -26.13 27.18
C LEU A 490 1.16 -25.27 26.10
N ASP A 491 0.59 -25.32 24.91
CA ASP A 491 0.88 -24.36 23.84
C ASP A 491 0.31 -22.97 24.17
N THR A 492 0.74 -21.96 23.42
CA THR A 492 0.29 -20.58 23.65
C THR A 492 -0.32 -19.98 22.40
N GLN A 493 -1.62 -19.69 22.47
CA GLN A 493 -2.32 -18.95 21.42
C GLN A 493 -1.98 -17.45 21.54
N ILE A 494 -1.61 -16.84 20.42
CA ILE A 494 -1.36 -15.42 20.26
C ILE A 494 -2.33 -14.81 19.27
N SER A 495 -2.42 -13.49 19.21
CA SER A 495 -3.34 -12.80 18.31
C SER A 495 -2.70 -11.52 17.78
N TYR A 496 -1.94 -11.65 16.69
CA TYR A 496 -1.43 -10.51 15.94
C TYR A 496 -2.28 -10.29 14.70
N SER A 497 -2.80 -9.10 14.51
CA SER A 497 -3.42 -8.71 13.25
C SER A 497 -2.35 -8.59 12.17
N MET A 498 -2.56 -9.24 11.03
CA MET A 498 -1.60 -9.23 9.93
C MET A 498 -2.10 -8.38 8.78
N TYR A 499 -1.22 -7.57 8.20
CA TYR A 499 -1.56 -6.78 7.02
C TYR A 499 -1.30 -7.56 5.72
N SER A 500 -0.21 -8.29 5.63
CA SER A 500 0.20 -9.00 4.41
C SER A 500 0.59 -10.45 4.69
N VAL A 501 0.63 -11.25 3.64
CA VAL A 501 0.96 -12.68 3.67
C VAL A 501 1.82 -13.02 2.45
N ILE A 502 2.83 -13.90 2.62
CA ILE A 502 3.64 -14.42 1.52
C ILE A 502 4.11 -15.86 1.82
N PRO A 503 3.84 -16.86 0.96
CA PRO A 503 4.44 -18.18 1.07
C PRO A 503 5.91 -18.16 0.67
N SER A 504 6.70 -19.07 1.24
CA SER A 504 8.12 -19.19 0.95
C SER A 504 8.36 -20.07 -0.28
N PRO A 505 9.16 -19.62 -1.27
CA PRO A 505 9.45 -20.46 -2.45
C PRO A 505 10.42 -21.62 -2.16
N VAL A 506 11.00 -21.70 -0.96
CA VAL A 506 12.04 -22.67 -0.60
C VAL A 506 11.67 -23.58 0.58
N SER A 507 10.51 -23.35 1.21
CA SER A 507 10.09 -24.13 2.38
C SER A 507 8.57 -24.03 2.58
N ASP A 508 7.96 -25.04 3.21
CA ASP A 508 6.51 -25.10 3.50
C ASP A 508 6.16 -24.18 4.69
N VAL A 509 6.38 -22.87 4.52
CA VAL A 509 6.04 -21.85 5.51
C VAL A 509 5.40 -20.64 4.85
N VAL A 510 4.57 -19.95 5.62
CA VAL A 510 3.92 -18.70 5.24
C VAL A 510 4.34 -17.62 6.21
N TRP A 511 4.64 -16.44 5.68
CA TRP A 511 5.03 -15.28 6.46
C TRP A 511 3.91 -14.24 6.48
N GLY A 512 3.78 -13.52 7.58
CA GLY A 512 2.84 -12.42 7.74
C GLY A 512 3.47 -11.21 8.43
N ALA A 513 3.13 -10.00 7.99
CA ALA A 513 3.54 -8.76 8.64
C ALA A 513 2.45 -8.29 9.62
N ALA A 514 2.80 -8.12 10.88
CA ALA A 514 1.89 -7.62 11.91
C ALA A 514 2.15 -6.14 12.16
N GLU A 515 1.22 -5.31 11.71
CA GLU A 515 1.22 -3.87 11.93
C GLU A 515 1.01 -3.58 13.41
N SER A 516 2.04 -3.11 14.08
CA SER A 516 1.99 -2.75 15.49
C SER A 516 3.20 -1.90 15.86
N TYR A 517 3.19 -1.34 17.04
CA TYR A 517 4.37 -0.75 17.66
C TYR A 517 4.87 -1.70 18.78
N PRO A 518 6.08 -2.26 18.67
CA PRO A 518 7.15 -2.03 17.67
C PRO A 518 6.96 -2.72 16.31
N GLY A 519 6.21 -3.76 16.14
CA GLY A 519 5.98 -4.49 14.90
C GLY A 519 6.64 -5.87 14.87
N TYR A 520 6.00 -6.81 14.15
CA TYR A 520 6.44 -8.20 14.14
C TYR A 520 6.32 -8.86 12.78
N LEU A 521 7.24 -9.79 12.52
CA LEU A 521 7.14 -10.78 11.45
C LEU A 521 6.63 -12.09 12.06
N ILE A 522 5.60 -12.65 11.47
CA ILE A 522 4.97 -13.88 11.91
C ILE A 522 5.32 -14.99 10.90
N ARG A 523 5.79 -16.12 11.37
CA ARG A 523 6.09 -17.30 10.56
C ARG A 523 5.13 -18.42 10.95
N LEU A 524 4.40 -18.97 9.99
CA LEU A 524 3.54 -20.15 10.17
C LEU A 524 4.11 -21.32 9.36
N SER A 525 4.41 -22.40 10.00
CA SER A 525 4.58 -23.70 9.35
C SER A 525 3.26 -24.45 9.39
N ARG A 526 2.67 -24.72 8.21
CA ARG A 526 1.39 -25.44 8.10
C ARG A 526 1.57 -26.94 8.46
N GLY A 527 2.71 -27.50 8.05
CA GLY A 527 3.02 -28.91 8.23
C GLY A 527 2.08 -29.84 7.46
N ASN A 528 2.19 -31.14 7.73
CA ASN A 528 1.52 -32.16 6.94
C ASN A 528 0.12 -32.55 7.46
N ASN A 529 -0.29 -32.03 8.60
CA ASN A 529 -1.57 -32.40 9.25
C ASN A 529 -2.26 -31.19 9.90
N PRO A 530 -2.54 -30.10 9.13
CA PRO A 530 -3.22 -28.94 9.70
C PRO A 530 -4.64 -29.31 10.19
N PRO A 531 -5.15 -28.67 11.26
CA PRO A 531 -4.53 -27.58 12.02
C PRO A 531 -3.54 -28.02 13.12
N GLU A 532 -3.45 -29.31 13.47
CA GLU A 532 -2.59 -29.81 14.54
C GLU A 532 -1.11 -29.51 14.33
N SER A 533 -0.64 -29.48 13.07
CA SER A 533 0.73 -29.20 12.69
C SER A 533 1.04 -27.71 12.46
N CYS A 534 0.07 -26.82 12.64
CA CYS A 534 0.25 -25.38 12.42
C CYS A 534 1.02 -24.73 13.56
N VAL A 535 2.32 -24.57 13.41
CA VAL A 535 3.19 -23.97 14.44
C VAL A 535 3.58 -22.57 14.04
N THR A 536 3.40 -21.62 14.96
CA THR A 536 3.73 -20.20 14.77
C THR A 536 5.02 -19.81 15.48
N GLU A 537 5.80 -18.95 14.86
CA GLU A 537 6.97 -18.27 15.45
C GLU A 537 6.85 -16.76 15.21
N VAL A 538 7.31 -15.96 16.17
CA VAL A 538 7.27 -14.51 16.14
C VAL A 538 8.67 -13.94 16.09
N PHE A 539 8.88 -12.84 15.34
CA PHE A 539 10.15 -12.12 15.27
C PHE A 539 9.87 -10.61 15.36
N GLN A 540 10.36 -9.98 16.42
CA GLN A 540 10.21 -8.53 16.58
C GLN A 540 11.12 -7.79 15.60
N VAL A 541 10.56 -6.81 14.90
CA VAL A 541 11.35 -5.88 14.06
C VAL A 541 12.30 -5.11 14.95
N PRO A 542 13.62 -5.08 14.66
CA PRO A 542 14.57 -4.34 15.47
C PRO A 542 14.47 -2.82 15.23
N GLU A 543 14.74 -2.03 16.25
CA GLU A 543 14.90 -0.59 16.11
C GLU A 543 16.00 -0.24 15.09
N PRO A 544 15.81 0.84 14.30
CA PRO A 544 14.74 1.83 14.34
C PRO A 544 13.52 1.49 13.46
N GLY A 545 13.34 0.25 13.05
CA GLY A 545 12.26 -0.19 12.18
C GLY A 545 10.89 -0.18 12.89
N LEU A 546 9.86 0.37 12.22
CA LEU A 546 8.51 0.49 12.76
C LEU A 546 7.45 0.24 11.69
N ASP A 547 6.33 -0.36 12.11
CA ASP A 547 5.14 -0.53 11.30
C ASP A 547 5.37 -1.37 10.05
N PRO A 548 5.64 -2.69 10.19
CA PRO A 548 5.76 -3.59 9.06
C PRO A 548 4.40 -3.75 8.39
N ARG A 549 4.27 -3.26 7.16
CA ARG A 549 3.01 -3.25 6.42
C ARG A 549 3.05 -4.23 5.26
N GLY A 550 3.66 -3.87 4.16
CA GLY A 550 3.88 -4.78 3.05
C GLY A 550 5.01 -5.76 3.34
N LEU A 551 4.93 -6.96 2.76
CA LEU A 551 6.06 -7.88 2.71
C LEU A 551 6.09 -8.61 1.37
N ASP A 552 7.30 -9.00 0.98
CA ASP A 552 7.54 -9.88 -0.15
C ASP A 552 8.78 -10.73 0.12
N ILE A 553 9.12 -11.63 -0.78
CA ILE A 553 10.18 -12.62 -0.57
C ILE A 553 11.02 -12.77 -1.84
N ASP A 554 12.31 -13.04 -1.68
CA ASP A 554 13.18 -13.33 -2.82
C ASP A 554 13.22 -14.83 -3.17
N SER A 555 13.91 -15.16 -4.26
CA SER A 555 14.04 -16.52 -4.75
C SER A 555 14.80 -17.46 -3.80
N GLN A 556 15.47 -16.91 -2.79
CA GLN A 556 16.25 -17.65 -1.77
C GLN A 556 15.49 -17.79 -0.45
N GLY A 557 14.29 -17.25 -0.35
CA GLY A 557 13.44 -17.31 0.85
C GLY A 557 13.76 -16.24 1.90
N ARG A 558 14.51 -15.19 1.54
CA ARG A 558 14.72 -14.03 2.42
C ARG A 558 13.52 -13.11 2.32
N VAL A 559 12.93 -12.80 3.46
CA VAL A 559 11.72 -11.95 3.54
C VAL A 559 12.12 -10.49 3.55
N TYR A 560 11.46 -9.68 2.75
CA TYR A 560 11.57 -8.23 2.77
C TYR A 560 10.30 -7.61 3.30
N MET A 561 10.44 -6.76 4.32
CA MET A 561 9.36 -6.03 4.94
C MET A 561 9.50 -4.54 4.63
N PHE A 562 8.40 -3.92 4.26
CA PHE A 562 8.33 -2.49 3.98
C PHE A 562 7.76 -1.80 5.20
N LEU A 563 8.67 -1.13 5.94
CA LEU A 563 8.38 -0.54 7.25
C LEU A 563 7.82 0.86 7.06
N ALA A 564 6.50 0.95 7.08
CA ALA A 564 5.75 2.11 6.63
C ALA A 564 6.06 3.39 7.45
N ALA A 565 6.01 3.31 8.78
CA ALA A 565 6.21 4.48 9.63
C ALA A 565 7.66 4.93 9.72
N SER A 566 8.61 4.00 9.77
CA SER A 566 10.04 4.35 9.83
C SER A 566 10.68 4.59 8.47
N SER A 567 9.97 4.27 7.37
CA SER A 567 10.48 4.35 5.99
C SER A 567 11.80 3.62 5.80
N HIS A 568 11.79 2.33 6.17
CA HIS A 568 12.89 1.40 5.93
C HIS A 568 12.43 0.22 5.08
N ILE A 569 13.38 -0.39 4.36
CA ILE A 569 13.25 -1.78 3.93
C ILE A 569 14.03 -2.63 4.94
N ALA A 570 13.39 -3.65 5.48
CA ALA A 570 14.03 -4.66 6.32
C ALA A 570 14.08 -5.99 5.58
N GLN A 571 15.23 -6.65 5.60
CA GLN A 571 15.38 -8.03 5.17
C GLN A 571 15.48 -8.92 6.40
N PHE A 572 14.81 -10.06 6.38
CA PHE A 572 14.95 -11.11 7.37
C PHE A 572 15.40 -12.42 6.70
N ASP A 573 16.54 -12.91 7.10
CA ASP A 573 17.15 -14.14 6.62
C ASP A 573 17.09 -15.21 7.72
N TYR A 574 16.07 -16.07 7.64
CA TYR A 574 15.86 -17.13 8.63
C TYR A 574 17.00 -18.17 8.66
N SER A 575 17.76 -18.31 7.58
CA SER A 575 18.90 -19.25 7.52
C SER A 575 20.04 -18.90 8.49
N LYS A 576 20.06 -17.66 8.97
CA LYS A 576 21.04 -17.17 9.96
C LYS A 576 20.64 -17.47 11.40
N CYS A 577 19.38 -17.87 11.62
CA CYS A 577 18.87 -18.10 12.96
C CYS A 577 19.49 -19.34 13.60
N ALA A 578 19.95 -19.21 14.83
CA ALA A 578 20.25 -20.36 15.68
C ALA A 578 18.95 -21.08 16.07
N THR A 579 19.07 -22.25 16.71
CA THR A 579 17.91 -22.95 17.26
C THR A 579 17.27 -22.09 18.35
N LEU A 580 16.01 -21.73 18.14
CA LEU A 580 15.25 -20.90 19.05
C LEU A 580 14.57 -21.71 20.14
N THR A 581 14.56 -21.18 21.35
CA THR A 581 13.77 -21.70 22.45
C THR A 581 12.27 -21.38 22.24
N PRO A 582 11.33 -22.15 22.84
CA PRO A 582 9.92 -21.82 22.77
C PRO A 582 9.57 -20.39 23.21
N MET A 583 10.26 -19.87 24.23
CA MET A 583 10.03 -18.50 24.70
C MET A 583 10.55 -17.43 23.72
N GLU A 584 11.69 -17.65 23.06
CA GLU A 584 12.17 -16.74 22.01
C GLU A 584 11.21 -16.71 20.82
N LYS A 585 10.61 -17.85 20.46
CA LYS A 585 9.58 -17.93 19.41
C LYS A 585 8.29 -17.19 19.79
N LEU A 586 7.91 -17.23 21.06
CA LEU A 586 6.73 -16.57 21.58
C LEU A 586 6.92 -15.07 21.74
N GLU A 587 8.08 -14.63 22.24
CA GLU A 587 8.38 -13.24 22.55
C GLU A 587 8.95 -12.46 21.36
N GLY A 588 9.38 -13.18 20.32
CA GLY A 588 9.99 -12.58 19.14
C GLY A 588 11.38 -12.02 19.38
N THR A 589 12.05 -12.44 20.46
CA THR A 589 13.35 -11.91 20.86
C THR A 589 14.53 -12.62 20.20
N GLY A 590 14.27 -13.76 19.56
CA GLY A 590 15.27 -14.58 18.88
C GLY A 590 15.70 -14.05 17.52
N CYS A 591 16.81 -14.58 17.00
CA CYS A 591 17.32 -14.37 15.65
C CYS A 591 17.54 -12.89 15.24
N ARG A 592 18.19 -12.12 16.10
CA ARG A 592 18.55 -10.72 15.80
C ARG A 592 19.53 -10.62 14.61
N GLU A 593 20.37 -11.60 14.43
CA GLU A 593 21.37 -11.73 13.33
C GLU A 593 20.72 -11.93 11.95
N GLY A 594 19.45 -12.31 11.89
CA GLY A 594 18.70 -12.45 10.64
C GLY A 594 18.34 -11.11 9.99
N TRP A 595 18.34 -10.02 10.74
CA TRP A 595 17.84 -8.74 10.29
C TRP A 595 18.91 -7.86 9.66
N THR A 596 18.51 -7.17 8.57
CA THR A 596 19.25 -6.05 7.97
C THR A 596 18.25 -4.97 7.58
N LEU A 597 18.54 -3.70 7.90
CA LEU A 597 17.66 -2.57 7.64
C LEU A 597 18.35 -1.53 6.76
N TRP A 598 17.63 -1.00 5.78
CA TRP A 598 18.06 0.13 4.94
C TRP A 598 17.05 1.27 5.05
N ARG A 599 17.54 2.43 5.52
CA ARG A 599 16.73 3.65 5.59
C ARG A 599 16.58 4.26 4.20
N THR A 600 15.36 4.67 3.85
CA THR A 600 15.10 5.38 2.60
C THR A 600 15.77 6.74 2.56
N GLN A 601 16.21 7.12 1.39
CA GLN A 601 16.73 8.47 1.12
C GLN A 601 15.56 9.48 1.03
N GLY A 602 15.83 10.73 1.38
CA GLY A 602 14.85 11.82 1.32
C GLY A 602 14.93 12.74 2.53
N PRO A 603 14.07 13.77 2.58
CA PRO A 603 14.05 14.68 3.71
C PRO A 603 13.52 13.95 4.96
N THR A 604 14.12 14.26 6.10
CA THR A 604 13.68 13.77 7.43
C THR A 604 12.89 14.84 8.15
N PHE A 605 12.12 14.43 9.14
CA PHE A 605 11.48 15.41 10.05
C PHE A 605 12.51 16.11 10.93
N PRO A 606 12.28 17.39 11.26
CA PRO A 606 13.21 18.16 12.07
C PRO A 606 13.55 17.44 13.41
N GLY A 607 14.83 17.41 13.74
CA GLY A 607 15.32 16.78 14.97
C GLY A 607 15.24 15.25 15.01
N THR A 608 14.94 14.59 13.89
CA THR A 608 14.86 13.13 13.79
C THR A 608 15.64 12.58 12.61
N ASP A 609 15.88 11.27 12.61
CA ASP A 609 16.39 10.52 11.46
C ASP A 609 15.28 9.84 10.63
N VAL A 610 14.00 10.10 10.94
CA VAL A 610 12.85 9.46 10.28
C VAL A 610 12.54 10.19 8.97
N PRO A 611 12.59 9.52 7.80
CA PRO A 611 12.19 10.12 6.54
C PRO A 611 10.70 10.47 6.50
N ALA A 612 10.38 11.59 5.84
CA ALA A 612 9.01 12.04 5.64
C ALA A 612 8.30 11.32 4.47
N ASP A 613 8.70 10.10 4.18
CA ASP A 613 8.05 9.23 3.20
C ASP A 613 7.23 8.13 3.90
N PHE A 614 6.53 7.32 3.14
CA PHE A 614 5.69 6.24 3.63
C PHE A 614 5.74 5.05 2.68
N HIS A 615 6.11 3.86 3.20
CA HIS A 615 6.14 2.64 2.41
C HIS A 615 4.86 1.84 2.63
N TYR A 616 3.85 2.11 1.81
CA TYR A 616 2.58 1.41 1.92
C TYR A 616 2.74 -0.09 1.70
N PHE A 617 3.42 -0.45 0.62
CA PHE A 617 3.71 -1.82 0.22
C PHE A 617 5.08 -1.88 -0.48
N GLY A 618 5.40 -3.03 -1.06
CA GLY A 618 6.55 -3.21 -1.92
C GLY A 618 6.54 -4.59 -2.56
N TRP A 619 7.51 -4.81 -3.41
CA TRP A 619 7.63 -5.99 -4.24
C TRP A 619 9.11 -6.33 -4.43
N VAL A 620 9.44 -7.62 -4.59
CA VAL A 620 10.80 -8.08 -4.86
C VAL A 620 10.86 -8.54 -6.32
N ASP A 621 11.77 -7.95 -7.09
CA ASP A 621 12.00 -8.30 -8.49
C ASP A 621 12.80 -9.60 -8.60
N GLN A 622 12.13 -10.73 -8.46
CA GLN A 622 12.76 -12.05 -8.56
C GLN A 622 13.24 -12.38 -9.98
N GLN A 623 12.72 -11.69 -10.99
CA GLN A 623 12.92 -12.01 -12.41
C GLN A 623 13.77 -10.98 -13.16
N ASP A 624 14.27 -9.95 -12.45
CA ASP A 624 15.00 -8.82 -13.05
C ASP A 624 14.20 -8.15 -14.19
N VAL A 625 12.91 -7.89 -13.92
CA VAL A 625 12.00 -7.28 -14.89
C VAL A 625 12.46 -5.89 -15.31
N LEU A 626 12.97 -5.09 -14.36
CA LEU A 626 13.46 -3.74 -14.64
C LEU A 626 14.91 -3.70 -15.17
N GLY A 627 15.67 -4.79 -15.10
CA GLY A 627 17.10 -4.79 -15.43
C GLY A 627 17.95 -4.06 -14.40
N LEU A 628 17.49 -3.96 -13.15
CA LEU A 628 18.20 -3.32 -12.03
C LEU A 628 18.83 -4.33 -11.05
N GLY A 629 18.64 -5.60 -11.28
CA GLY A 629 19.16 -6.70 -10.47
C GLY A 629 18.05 -7.62 -9.98
N LYS A 630 18.33 -8.93 -10.10
CA LYS A 630 17.44 -9.98 -9.61
C LYS A 630 17.36 -9.94 -8.07
N ASP A 631 16.19 -10.34 -7.55
CA ASP A 631 15.94 -10.42 -6.10
C ASP A 631 16.10 -9.07 -5.38
N SER A 632 15.85 -7.96 -6.08
CA SER A 632 15.96 -6.62 -5.53
C SER A 632 14.59 -6.08 -5.06
N PRO A 633 14.51 -5.52 -3.84
CA PRO A 633 13.27 -4.98 -3.32
C PRO A 633 12.99 -3.58 -3.86
N ILE A 634 11.69 -3.33 -4.11
CA ILE A 634 11.15 -2.05 -4.56
C ILE A 634 10.04 -1.64 -3.60
N ALA A 635 10.25 -0.54 -2.86
CA ALA A 635 9.25 0.02 -1.97
C ALA A 635 8.38 1.05 -2.69
N THR A 636 7.13 1.20 -2.26
CA THR A 636 6.33 2.36 -2.64
C THR A 636 6.80 3.59 -1.87
N GLY A 637 7.16 4.66 -2.58
CA GLY A 637 7.38 5.99 -2.02
C GLY A 637 6.09 6.79 -2.11
N SER A 638 5.14 6.49 -1.21
CA SER A 638 3.77 7.00 -1.34
C SER A 638 3.65 8.51 -1.14
N ASN A 639 4.54 9.11 -0.36
CA ASN A 639 4.61 10.56 -0.22
C ASN A 639 5.60 11.23 -1.20
N SER A 640 6.45 10.45 -1.87
CA SER A 640 7.46 10.96 -2.79
C SER A 640 7.08 10.81 -4.27
N ASP A 641 5.86 10.39 -4.57
CA ASP A 641 5.37 10.14 -5.93
C ASP A 641 6.31 9.22 -6.71
N SER A 642 6.79 8.14 -6.08
CA SER A 642 7.83 7.29 -6.67
C SER A 642 7.74 5.84 -6.22
N LEU A 643 8.43 4.98 -6.98
CA LEU A 643 8.85 3.67 -6.53
C LEU A 643 10.35 3.72 -6.22
N LEU A 644 10.77 3.05 -5.18
CA LEU A 644 12.12 3.15 -4.62
C LEU A 644 12.80 1.78 -4.68
N HIS A 645 13.61 1.58 -5.71
CA HIS A 645 14.41 0.37 -5.87
C HIS A 645 15.66 0.45 -4.98
N LEU A 646 15.97 -0.64 -4.29
CA LEU A 646 17.18 -0.82 -3.49
C LEU A 646 18.07 -1.93 -4.05
N ASN A 647 19.29 -1.59 -4.38
CA ASN A 647 20.34 -2.58 -4.58
C ASN A 647 20.87 -3.00 -3.19
N VAL A 648 20.54 -4.22 -2.76
CA VAL A 648 20.89 -4.71 -1.40
C VAL A 648 22.38 -5.00 -1.21
N GLU A 649 23.14 -5.19 -2.30
CA GLU A 649 24.57 -5.45 -2.24
C GLU A 649 25.36 -4.16 -2.02
N THR A 650 24.96 -3.07 -2.68
CA THR A 650 25.66 -1.77 -2.59
C THR A 650 25.01 -0.81 -1.61
N GLY A 651 23.74 -1.02 -1.26
CA GLY A 651 22.91 -0.09 -0.49
C GLY A 651 22.48 1.14 -1.28
N GLU A 652 22.65 1.16 -2.60
CA GLU A 652 22.26 2.26 -3.46
C GLU A 652 20.78 2.23 -3.81
N TRP A 653 20.18 3.42 -3.83
CA TRP A 653 18.77 3.61 -4.17
C TRP A 653 18.62 4.21 -5.57
N THR A 654 17.62 3.72 -6.31
CA THR A 654 17.14 4.30 -7.57
C THR A 654 15.69 4.73 -7.42
N THR A 655 15.39 6.00 -7.70
CA THR A 655 14.05 6.57 -7.58
C THR A 655 13.34 6.56 -8.92
N LEU A 656 12.25 5.80 -9.05
CA LEU A 656 11.39 5.78 -10.23
C LEU A 656 10.24 6.75 -10.01
N ARG A 657 10.39 7.99 -10.45
CA ARG A 657 9.50 9.10 -10.09
C ARG A 657 8.46 9.42 -11.15
N VAL A 658 7.22 9.63 -10.71
CA VAL A 658 6.20 10.36 -11.45
C VAL A 658 6.29 11.83 -11.02
N PRO A 659 6.51 12.79 -11.95
CA PRO A 659 6.72 14.18 -11.56
C PRO A 659 5.44 14.81 -10.98
N TYR A 660 5.49 15.19 -9.71
CA TYR A 660 4.40 15.88 -9.01
C TYR A 660 4.00 17.18 -9.74
N PRO A 661 2.73 17.56 -9.87
CA PRO A 661 1.52 16.93 -9.32
C PRO A 661 0.73 16.04 -10.30
N MET A 662 1.39 15.20 -11.12
CA MET A 662 0.69 14.29 -12.04
C MET A 662 -0.27 13.33 -11.33
N GLY A 663 0.00 13.04 -10.06
CA GLY A 663 -0.73 12.14 -9.21
C GLY A 663 -0.15 10.71 -9.24
N PHE A 664 0.50 10.34 -8.14
CA PHE A 664 0.97 8.99 -7.93
C PHE A 664 1.14 8.71 -6.43
N TYR A 665 0.28 7.86 -5.90
CA TYR A 665 0.36 7.34 -4.55
C TYR A 665 0.19 5.82 -4.65
N SER A 666 1.30 5.11 -4.76
CA SER A 666 1.28 3.67 -4.96
C SER A 666 0.93 2.92 -3.68
N ARG A 667 0.11 1.88 -3.82
CA ARG A 667 -0.21 0.89 -2.78
C ARG A 667 0.21 -0.52 -3.15
N GLY A 668 0.26 -0.84 -4.44
CA GLY A 668 0.68 -2.12 -4.96
C GLY A 668 1.50 -1.95 -6.23
N LEU A 669 2.28 -2.95 -6.55
CA LEU A 669 3.08 -2.99 -7.77
C LEU A 669 3.40 -4.43 -8.13
N ASP A 670 3.59 -4.68 -9.41
CA ASP A 670 4.02 -5.97 -9.95
C ASP A 670 4.83 -5.78 -11.25
N GLY A 671 5.58 -6.80 -11.64
CA GLY A 671 6.44 -6.74 -12.81
C GLY A 671 6.07 -7.75 -13.86
N ARG A 672 5.82 -7.30 -15.11
CA ARG A 672 5.40 -8.13 -16.23
C ARG A 672 6.42 -8.16 -17.36
N ILE A 673 6.58 -9.33 -17.97
CA ILE A 673 7.39 -9.56 -19.16
C ILE A 673 6.43 -9.89 -20.32
N ASP A 674 6.19 -8.92 -21.18
CA ASP A 674 5.36 -9.08 -22.38
C ASP A 674 6.11 -9.80 -23.50
N ASP A 675 7.42 -9.50 -23.66
CA ASP A 675 8.29 -10.11 -24.65
C ASP A 675 9.75 -10.11 -24.15
N PRO A 676 10.31 -11.26 -23.79
CA PRO A 676 11.69 -11.34 -23.30
C PRO A 676 12.73 -10.92 -24.35
N ASP A 677 12.41 -11.01 -25.65
CA ASP A 677 13.33 -10.69 -26.75
C ASP A 677 13.26 -9.21 -27.16
N ALA A 678 12.23 -8.47 -26.78
CA ALA A 678 12.08 -7.05 -27.09
C ALA A 678 12.91 -6.12 -26.17
N GLY A 679 13.74 -6.67 -25.28
CA GLY A 679 14.55 -5.93 -24.35
C GLY A 679 13.69 -5.11 -23.37
N TRP A 680 14.07 -3.84 -23.16
CA TRP A 680 13.37 -2.98 -22.21
C TRP A 680 11.89 -2.72 -22.60
N LYS A 681 11.54 -2.79 -23.87
CA LYS A 681 10.17 -2.57 -24.35
C LYS A 681 9.22 -3.70 -23.96
N GLY A 682 9.72 -4.91 -23.91
CA GLY A 682 8.95 -6.09 -23.52
C GLY A 682 8.86 -6.31 -22.01
N ARG A 683 9.29 -5.36 -21.18
CA ARG A 683 9.32 -5.50 -19.73
C ARG A 683 8.84 -4.23 -19.04
N ALA A 684 8.09 -4.36 -17.98
CA ALA A 684 7.59 -3.21 -17.25
C ALA A 684 7.24 -3.56 -15.79
N LEU A 685 7.41 -2.57 -14.92
CA LEU A 685 6.78 -2.55 -13.62
C LEU A 685 5.47 -1.75 -13.74
N TRP A 686 4.41 -2.29 -13.17
CA TRP A 686 3.08 -1.70 -13.17
C TRP A 686 2.68 -1.31 -11.76
N SER A 687 1.98 -0.19 -11.63
CA SER A 687 1.47 0.31 -10.35
C SER A 687 0.33 1.30 -10.60
N ASN A 688 -0.41 1.62 -9.57
CA ASN A 688 -1.56 2.49 -9.71
C ASN A 688 -1.52 3.70 -8.78
N TYR A 689 -2.35 4.68 -9.06
CA TYR A 689 -2.71 5.73 -8.13
C TYR A 689 -3.83 5.22 -7.22
N GLY A 690 -3.46 4.80 -6.02
CA GLY A 690 -4.34 4.10 -5.10
C GLY A 690 -4.54 4.80 -3.75
N THR A 691 -4.85 6.10 -3.71
CA THR A 691 -5.28 6.72 -2.45
C THR A 691 -6.54 6.06 -1.93
N HIS A 692 -6.83 6.22 -0.65
CA HIS A 692 -8.03 5.63 -0.04
C HIS A 692 -9.33 6.08 -0.73
N PHE A 693 -9.32 7.31 -1.23
CA PHE A 693 -10.33 7.85 -2.12
C PHE A 693 -9.61 8.64 -3.22
N VAL A 694 -10.02 8.43 -4.46
CA VAL A 694 -9.39 9.07 -5.61
C VAL A 694 -9.38 10.59 -5.52
N TRP A 695 -10.34 11.18 -4.86
CA TRP A 695 -10.44 12.63 -4.62
C TRP A 695 -9.46 13.19 -3.58
N HIS A 696 -8.64 12.36 -2.96
CA HIS A 696 -7.51 12.82 -2.16
C HIS A 696 -6.27 13.15 -2.98
N ILE A 697 -6.35 13.03 -4.31
CA ILE A 697 -5.29 13.41 -5.22
C ILE A 697 -5.36 14.90 -5.60
N GLU A 698 -4.26 15.42 -6.10
CA GLU A 698 -4.08 16.86 -6.35
C GLU A 698 -5.10 17.48 -7.32
N GLY A 699 -5.55 16.73 -8.31
CA GLY A 699 -6.49 17.23 -9.31
C GLY A 699 -7.87 17.59 -8.77
N GLY A 700 -8.21 17.12 -7.59
CA GLY A 700 -9.49 17.40 -6.97
C GLY A 700 -10.65 16.64 -7.61
N LYS A 701 -11.87 17.10 -7.34
CA LYS A 701 -13.11 16.50 -7.85
C LYS A 701 -13.10 16.39 -9.38
N GLY A 702 -13.50 15.21 -9.89
CA GLY A 702 -13.46 14.90 -11.31
C GLY A 702 -12.13 14.34 -11.82
N THR A 703 -11.13 14.17 -10.95
CA THR A 703 -9.89 13.52 -11.30
C THR A 703 -10.04 12.00 -11.22
N TYR A 704 -9.56 11.32 -12.25
CA TYR A 704 -9.56 9.86 -12.32
C TYR A 704 -8.33 9.27 -11.64
N GLY A 705 -8.45 8.04 -11.14
CA GLY A 705 -7.30 7.21 -10.80
C GLY A 705 -6.43 6.95 -12.03
N LYS A 706 -5.21 6.47 -11.80
CA LYS A 706 -4.26 6.22 -12.89
C LYS A 706 -3.63 4.85 -12.74
N GLU A 707 -3.49 4.17 -13.87
CA GLU A 707 -2.55 3.06 -14.01
C GLU A 707 -1.23 3.60 -14.54
N VAL A 708 -0.12 3.10 -14.02
CA VAL A 708 1.22 3.61 -14.31
C VAL A 708 2.17 2.49 -14.67
N LYS A 709 2.79 2.59 -15.84
CA LYS A 709 3.80 1.68 -16.36
C LYS A 709 5.18 2.33 -16.28
N PHE A 710 6.14 1.65 -15.65
CA PHE A 710 7.54 2.07 -15.54
C PHE A 710 8.43 1.15 -16.35
N GLN A 711 9.28 1.72 -17.19
CA GLN A 711 10.25 0.99 -18.00
C GLN A 711 11.62 1.67 -17.91
N ILE A 712 12.70 0.90 -17.88
CA ILE A 712 14.07 1.43 -17.87
C ILE A 712 14.75 1.03 -19.18
N ARG A 713 15.05 2.03 -19.99
CA ARG A 713 15.77 1.88 -21.26
C ARG A 713 17.29 1.96 -21.07
N PRO A 714 18.10 1.47 -22.01
CA PRO A 714 19.57 1.43 -21.85
C PRO A 714 20.22 2.82 -21.79
N ASP A 715 19.61 3.82 -22.42
CA ASP A 715 20.05 5.21 -22.39
C ASP A 715 18.85 6.16 -22.60
N PRO A 716 18.96 7.49 -22.22
CA PRO A 716 17.85 8.42 -22.27
C PRO A 716 17.29 8.70 -23.67
N LEU A 717 17.91 8.25 -24.73
CA LEU A 717 17.51 8.48 -26.13
C LEU A 717 17.13 7.18 -26.87
N ALA A 718 17.21 6.01 -26.22
CA ALA A 718 16.77 4.75 -26.82
C ALA A 718 15.28 4.81 -27.18
N ARG A 719 14.99 4.35 -28.42
CA ARG A 719 13.64 4.28 -28.99
C ARG A 719 12.98 2.96 -28.69
#